data_32e8f551ee34b0440b64953ce9e3e878
#
_entry.id   32e8f551ee34b0440b64953ce9e3e878
#
_cell.length_a   1.000
_cell.length_b   1.000
_cell.length_c   1.000
_cell.angle_alpha   90.00
_cell.angle_beta   90.00
_cell.angle_gamma   90.00
#
_symmetry.space_group_name_H-M   'P 1'
#
loop_
_entity.id
_entity.type
_entity.pdbx_description
1 polymer ?
#
loop_
_entity_poly.entity_id
_entity_poly.type
_entity_poly.pdbx_seq_one_letter_code
_entity_poly.pdbx_strand_id
1 'polypeptide(L)'
;MEMNRRQFIAMSGAVAKGAVLTSLGAEAVLGAVGNAAGGPGTPWHQSIRRIGQLNFNERDPAELDVEAWADYWESLKVDAVLVSVTGILAFYPTRVPYHRRSMYLGDKDLFGACTAAAKKRGLRVIARTSPDLNWEDATKAHPEWFMRDAGGGFLAHGEEPRLFRTCMFSTYFTEHMPAIMREVQASYDIDAIFTNAWPPLDGLPVCYCEECRKLAKPKTPEYWGQFTERTANLWGLYDGIAKEKKPDSLFFANMGGGIHATPHLMRLSQVCEWYNCDNQGRGGEGSPIWGASQQGRVATAIMRGRTITNVTGAWSTCGTVRWRNVTKSRPETEIWMDQTVASGMTIWYHWVGGQKGLGEDRRWQKIGRQYMEWLARHDLHFERLRSVADVGVVMGQSSHLFYTPPGEGGMSQFIDGLYYALIEGRFMFDFVHEDDLGAETLGRYSALLLPNIAWLSDTQCAQLRAYVAAGGSLMASFETAMFDERGTRRGNSGLADLFGIDSVGDIAGPKGNGFYARIESQHEILKGFDDTNWIPGGAYRLPVKAAGPMVLSVIPAHTAYPPELSYVPVDSTDEPAVVVRDNGRSRLLYFPGDIERASWRSGHTDLSRLLQNAIGWLTGGTRQVAVEGDGVVECFAWETPAGFALHLVNYTNPNMHKGWLRRHHPIGEQKVRMTLPQGRSVVRVELLRSERLIPFRQAGTSVEFTIPAVADYEVAALYA
;
A
#
# COMPACT_ATOMS: atom_id res chain seq x y z
N MET A 1 28.43 -20.06 14.90
CA MET A 1 29.38 -19.10 14.32
C MET A 1 28.72 -17.76 14.42
N GLU A 2 29.03 -17.02 15.47
CA GLU A 2 28.40 -15.73 15.74
C GLU A 2 28.85 -14.69 14.71
N MET A 3 27.93 -14.25 13.85
CA MET A 3 28.14 -13.05 13.03
C MET A 3 27.97 -11.82 13.90
N ASN A 4 29.01 -11.01 14.00
CA ASN A 4 28.96 -9.79 14.79
C ASN A 4 28.24 -8.65 14.01
N ARG A 5 27.76 -7.68 14.77
CA ARG A 5 26.98 -6.52 14.31
C ARG A 5 27.60 -5.74 13.11
N ARG A 6 28.92 -5.74 13.01
CA ARG A 6 29.64 -5.10 11.89
C ARG A 6 29.53 -5.87 10.58
N GLN A 7 29.35 -7.20 10.64
CA GLN A 7 29.18 -8.02 9.44
C GLN A 7 27.79 -7.90 8.85
N PHE A 8 26.77 -7.68 9.67
CA PHE A 8 25.39 -7.45 9.21
C PHE A 8 25.26 -6.08 8.50
N ILE A 9 25.83 -5.03 9.08
CA ILE A 9 25.85 -3.67 8.47
C ILE A 9 26.71 -3.67 7.19
N ALA A 10 27.80 -4.45 7.17
CA ALA A 10 28.62 -4.58 5.98
C ALA A 10 27.90 -5.34 4.85
N MET A 11 26.98 -6.27 5.15
CA MET A 11 26.19 -6.97 4.13
C MET A 11 25.06 -6.08 3.57
N SER A 12 24.44 -5.21 4.38
CA SER A 12 23.47 -4.21 3.88
C SER A 12 24.16 -3.13 3.02
N GLY A 13 25.43 -2.83 3.28
CA GLY A 13 26.25 -1.91 2.48
C GLY A 13 27.11 -2.56 1.39
N ALA A 14 27.32 -3.89 1.43
CA ALA A 14 28.21 -4.58 0.51
C ALA A 14 27.54 -5.03 -0.79
N VAL A 15 26.22 -5.04 -0.87
CA VAL A 15 25.48 -5.23 -2.14
C VAL A 15 25.71 -4.05 -3.10
N ALA A 16 26.14 -2.90 -2.57
CA ALA A 16 26.54 -1.75 -3.40
C ALA A 16 28.00 -1.78 -3.89
N LYS A 17 28.84 -2.73 -3.46
CA LYS A 17 30.28 -2.78 -3.82
C LYS A 17 30.75 -4.07 -4.50
N GLY A 18 29.85 -5.00 -4.80
CA GLY A 18 30.19 -6.31 -5.37
C GLY A 18 29.90 -6.51 -6.86
N ALA A 19 29.58 -5.48 -7.61
CA ALA A 19 29.32 -5.57 -9.05
C ALA A 19 30.21 -4.61 -9.85
N VAL A 20 31.52 -4.78 -9.76
CA VAL A 20 32.41 -4.48 -10.87
C VAL A 20 32.57 -5.77 -11.67
N LEU A 21 31.58 -6.09 -12.45
CA LEU A 21 31.66 -7.02 -13.57
C LEU A 21 31.25 -6.24 -14.82
N THR A 22 32.28 -5.89 -15.57
CA THR A 22 32.31 -5.54 -16.99
C THR A 22 31.04 -4.89 -17.57
N SER A 23 31.21 -3.66 -17.99
CA SER A 23 30.28 -2.71 -18.62
C SER A 23 29.63 -3.15 -19.95
N LEU A 24 29.30 -4.42 -20.13
CA LEU A 24 28.65 -4.94 -21.34
C LEU A 24 27.37 -5.76 -21.05
N GLY A 25 26.96 -5.90 -19.79
CA GLY A 25 25.74 -6.64 -19.41
C GLY A 25 24.63 -5.81 -18.78
N ALA A 26 24.92 -4.59 -18.33
CA ALA A 26 23.94 -3.77 -17.60
C ALA A 26 22.97 -3.00 -18.52
N GLU A 27 23.39 -2.63 -19.73
CA GLU A 27 22.52 -1.99 -20.71
C GLU A 27 21.44 -2.93 -21.29
N ALA A 28 21.71 -4.24 -21.32
CA ALA A 28 20.75 -5.23 -21.83
C ALA A 28 19.61 -5.55 -20.84
N VAL A 29 19.81 -5.31 -19.52
CA VAL A 29 18.79 -5.56 -18.48
C VAL A 29 17.91 -4.32 -18.24
N LEU A 30 18.46 -3.12 -18.38
CA LEU A 30 17.71 -1.86 -18.24
C LEU A 30 16.90 -1.50 -19.50
N GLY A 31 17.30 -1.99 -20.66
CA GLY A 31 16.55 -1.82 -21.92
C GLY A 31 15.32 -2.74 -22.05
N ALA A 32 15.16 -3.76 -21.20
CA ALA A 32 14.06 -4.72 -21.28
C ALA A 32 12.80 -4.30 -20.48
N VAL A 33 12.85 -3.24 -19.69
CA VAL A 33 11.69 -2.75 -18.91
C VAL A 33 10.76 -1.85 -19.76
N GLY A 34 11.14 -1.51 -20.97
CA GLY A 34 10.45 -0.53 -21.82
C GLY A 34 9.50 -1.07 -22.90
N ASN A 35 9.45 -2.37 -23.18
CA ASN A 35 8.61 -2.87 -24.29
C ASN A 35 8.23 -4.35 -24.12
N ALA A 36 7.11 -4.63 -23.49
CA ALA A 36 6.48 -5.95 -23.64
C ALA A 36 4.95 -5.85 -23.62
N ALA A 37 4.37 -5.64 -24.77
CA ALA A 37 3.12 -6.28 -25.11
C ALA A 37 3.34 -7.78 -25.03
N GLY A 38 2.45 -8.60 -24.43
CA GLY A 38 2.61 -10.06 -24.36
C GLY A 38 3.12 -10.68 -25.65
N GLY A 39 4.39 -10.45 -25.93
CA GLY A 39 5.15 -11.03 -27.01
C GLY A 39 5.64 -12.42 -26.56
N PRO A 40 6.09 -13.25 -27.49
CA PRO A 40 6.67 -14.54 -27.14
C PRO A 40 7.82 -14.32 -26.14
N GLY A 41 7.62 -14.77 -24.86
CA GLY A 41 8.62 -14.66 -23.79
C GLY A 41 8.19 -13.86 -22.56
N THR A 42 7.09 -13.09 -22.59
CA THR A 42 6.58 -12.43 -21.38
C THR A 42 5.97 -13.45 -20.42
N PRO A 43 6.38 -13.51 -19.15
CA PRO A 43 5.78 -14.38 -18.15
C PRO A 43 4.25 -14.14 -18.05
N TRP A 44 3.47 -15.21 -18.02
CA TRP A 44 2.00 -15.13 -18.08
C TRP A 44 1.40 -14.24 -16.96
N HIS A 45 1.99 -14.23 -15.77
CA HIS A 45 1.51 -13.44 -14.65
C HIS A 45 1.64 -11.92 -14.86
N GLN A 46 2.54 -11.47 -15.74
CA GLN A 46 2.66 -10.05 -16.09
C GLN A 46 1.58 -9.58 -17.07
N SER A 47 0.86 -10.52 -17.70
CA SER A 47 -0.28 -10.22 -18.58
C SER A 47 -1.63 -10.49 -17.92
N ILE A 48 -1.65 -10.91 -16.66
CA ILE A 48 -2.89 -11.19 -15.94
C ILE A 48 -3.65 -9.89 -15.63
N ARG A 49 -4.94 -9.88 -15.84
CA ARG A 49 -5.79 -8.69 -15.72
C ARG A 49 -6.92 -8.83 -14.73
N ARG A 50 -7.43 -10.04 -14.55
CA ARG A 50 -8.59 -10.33 -13.69
C ARG A 50 -8.44 -11.71 -13.07
N ILE A 51 -8.77 -11.81 -11.79
CA ILE A 51 -8.68 -13.07 -11.04
C ILE A 51 -9.99 -13.34 -10.33
N GLY A 52 -10.47 -14.58 -10.42
CA GLY A 52 -11.57 -15.10 -9.63
C GLY A 52 -11.05 -15.93 -8.45
N GLN A 53 -11.86 -16.08 -7.40
CA GLN A 53 -11.48 -16.87 -6.24
C GLN A 53 -12.63 -17.68 -5.67
N LEU A 54 -12.30 -18.87 -5.21
CA LEU A 54 -13.16 -19.70 -4.39
C LEU A 54 -12.38 -20.31 -3.21
N ASN A 55 -12.71 -19.90 -2.01
CA ASN A 55 -12.25 -20.55 -0.78
C ASN A 55 -13.23 -21.62 -0.36
N PHE A 56 -12.76 -22.85 -0.25
CA PHE A 56 -13.59 -23.95 0.23
C PHE A 56 -13.82 -23.88 1.75
N ASN A 57 -15.01 -24.30 2.17
CA ASN A 57 -15.30 -24.75 3.52
C ASN A 57 -15.31 -26.28 3.59
N GLU A 58 -15.34 -26.84 4.80
CA GLU A 58 -15.22 -28.28 4.99
C GLU A 58 -16.34 -29.09 4.32
N ARG A 59 -17.55 -28.53 4.15
CA ARG A 59 -18.74 -29.20 3.57
C ARG A 59 -18.81 -29.14 2.04
N ASP A 60 -18.05 -28.23 1.42
CA ASP A 60 -18.10 -28.02 -0.04
C ASP A 60 -17.88 -29.30 -0.86
N PRO A 61 -17.05 -30.29 -0.46
CA PRO A 61 -16.93 -31.54 -1.21
C PRO A 61 -18.24 -32.31 -1.35
N ALA A 62 -19.21 -32.13 -0.44
CA ALA A 62 -20.51 -32.76 -0.51
C ALA A 62 -21.53 -32.04 -1.42
N GLU A 63 -21.43 -30.71 -1.52
CA GLU A 63 -22.51 -29.86 -2.02
C GLU A 63 -22.12 -28.94 -3.19
N LEU A 64 -20.82 -28.71 -3.46
CA LEU A 64 -20.37 -27.76 -4.45
C LEU A 64 -20.69 -28.20 -5.89
N ASP A 65 -21.31 -27.31 -6.65
CA ASP A 65 -21.48 -27.46 -8.10
C ASP A 65 -20.28 -26.86 -8.83
N VAL A 66 -19.33 -27.72 -9.21
CA VAL A 66 -18.05 -27.32 -9.84
C VAL A 66 -18.28 -26.67 -11.20
N GLU A 67 -19.22 -27.19 -12.02
CA GLU A 67 -19.46 -26.61 -13.34
C GLU A 67 -20.12 -25.23 -13.25
N ALA A 68 -21.08 -25.05 -12.33
CA ALA A 68 -21.68 -23.73 -12.09
C ALA A 68 -20.66 -22.69 -11.67
N TRP A 69 -19.66 -23.05 -10.83
CA TRP A 69 -18.57 -22.17 -10.47
C TRP A 69 -17.64 -21.87 -11.65
N ALA A 70 -17.33 -22.86 -12.45
CA ALA A 70 -16.46 -22.67 -13.62
C ALA A 70 -17.15 -21.79 -14.69
N ASP A 71 -18.47 -21.95 -14.92
CA ASP A 71 -19.26 -21.07 -15.80
C ASP A 71 -19.30 -19.63 -15.25
N TYR A 72 -19.39 -19.48 -13.92
CA TYR A 72 -19.32 -18.16 -13.31
C TYR A 72 -17.95 -17.51 -13.53
N TRP A 73 -16.83 -18.22 -13.34
CA TRP A 73 -15.48 -17.69 -13.60
C TRP A 73 -15.31 -17.26 -15.06
N GLU A 74 -15.76 -18.08 -15.99
CA GLU A 74 -15.75 -17.73 -17.42
C GLU A 74 -16.55 -16.45 -17.69
N SER A 75 -17.72 -16.31 -17.05
CA SER A 75 -18.57 -15.12 -17.16
C SER A 75 -17.93 -13.84 -16.61
N LEU A 76 -16.97 -13.95 -15.70
CA LEU A 76 -16.17 -12.82 -15.16
C LEU A 76 -15.05 -12.38 -16.11
N LYS A 77 -14.81 -13.09 -17.23
CA LYS A 77 -13.67 -12.81 -18.13
C LYS A 77 -12.33 -12.81 -17.38
N VAL A 78 -12.18 -13.70 -16.39
CA VAL A 78 -10.92 -13.82 -15.64
C VAL A 78 -9.88 -14.61 -16.42
N ASP A 79 -8.61 -14.29 -16.17
CA ASP A 79 -7.47 -15.00 -16.78
C ASP A 79 -7.02 -16.18 -15.89
N ALA A 80 -7.28 -16.08 -14.59
CA ALA A 80 -6.93 -17.10 -13.61
C ALA A 80 -7.98 -17.21 -12.51
N VAL A 81 -8.01 -18.38 -11.88
CA VAL A 81 -8.79 -18.63 -10.67
C VAL A 81 -7.91 -19.14 -9.55
N LEU A 82 -8.12 -18.59 -8.36
CA LEU A 82 -7.51 -19.10 -7.14
C LEU A 82 -8.49 -20.03 -6.45
N VAL A 83 -8.06 -21.28 -6.25
CA VAL A 83 -8.88 -22.34 -5.65
C VAL A 83 -8.14 -22.89 -4.43
N SER A 84 -8.85 -23.07 -3.31
CA SER A 84 -8.27 -23.69 -2.12
C SER A 84 -7.91 -25.14 -2.39
N VAL A 85 -6.62 -25.47 -2.27
CA VAL A 85 -6.17 -26.86 -2.28
C VAL A 85 -6.04 -27.38 -0.85
N THR A 86 -5.53 -26.53 0.03
CA THR A 86 -5.36 -26.83 1.44
C THR A 86 -5.33 -25.56 2.30
N GLY A 87 -5.53 -25.74 3.57
CA GLY A 87 -5.25 -24.89 4.70
C GLY A 87 -5.10 -25.83 5.88
N ILE A 88 -5.99 -25.72 6.86
CA ILE A 88 -6.10 -26.71 7.94
C ILE A 88 -6.71 -28.05 7.47
N LEU A 89 -7.26 -28.09 6.25
CA LEU A 89 -7.88 -29.27 5.63
C LEU A 89 -7.47 -29.38 4.18
N ALA A 90 -7.19 -30.58 3.71
CA ALA A 90 -6.98 -30.91 2.31
C ALA A 90 -8.32 -31.16 1.61
N PHE A 91 -8.48 -30.63 0.40
CA PHE A 91 -9.63 -30.85 -0.48
C PHE A 91 -9.30 -31.77 -1.65
N TYR A 92 -8.27 -32.60 -1.46
CA TYR A 92 -7.78 -33.60 -2.40
C TYR A 92 -7.27 -34.84 -1.63
N PRO A 93 -7.09 -36.00 -2.27
CA PRO A 93 -6.69 -37.25 -1.60
C PRO A 93 -5.19 -37.26 -1.22
N THR A 94 -4.78 -36.37 -0.31
CA THR A 94 -3.39 -36.24 0.17
C THR A 94 -2.89 -37.52 0.85
N ARG A 95 -1.59 -37.77 0.74
CA ARG A 95 -0.83 -38.82 1.44
C ARG A 95 0.17 -38.26 2.45
N VAL A 96 0.31 -36.93 2.52
CA VAL A 96 1.24 -36.31 3.45
C VAL A 96 0.74 -36.52 4.88
N PRO A 97 1.57 -37.06 5.81
CA PRO A 97 1.17 -37.25 7.20
C PRO A 97 0.77 -35.94 7.86
N TYR A 98 -0.17 -35.98 8.80
CA TYR A 98 -0.68 -34.78 9.53
C TYR A 98 -1.28 -33.68 8.64
N HIS A 99 -1.53 -33.98 7.36
CA HIS A 99 -2.29 -33.16 6.45
C HIS A 99 -3.73 -33.72 6.37
N ARG A 100 -4.61 -33.23 7.24
CA ARG A 100 -5.96 -33.78 7.44
C ARG A 100 -6.85 -33.51 6.23
N ARG A 101 -7.53 -34.55 5.72
CA ARG A 101 -8.55 -34.39 4.67
C ARG A 101 -9.86 -33.86 5.28
N SER A 102 -10.63 -33.10 4.49
CA SER A 102 -12.02 -32.79 4.83
C SER A 102 -12.80 -34.09 5.07
N MET A 103 -13.58 -34.13 6.15
CA MET A 103 -14.40 -35.29 6.48
C MET A 103 -15.52 -35.54 5.43
N TYR A 104 -15.88 -34.53 4.64
CA TYR A 104 -16.87 -34.63 3.57
C TYR A 104 -16.27 -34.99 2.21
N LEU A 105 -14.94 -35.16 2.13
CA LEU A 105 -14.26 -35.44 0.88
C LEU A 105 -14.58 -36.88 0.37
N GLY A 106 -14.57 -37.87 1.29
CA GLY A 106 -14.71 -39.28 0.89
C GLY A 106 -13.65 -39.68 -0.13
N ASP A 107 -14.10 -40.30 -1.21
CA ASP A 107 -13.26 -40.70 -2.35
C ASP A 107 -13.18 -39.62 -3.44
N LYS A 108 -13.73 -38.44 -3.19
CA LYS A 108 -13.73 -37.32 -4.15
C LYS A 108 -12.39 -36.62 -4.16
N ASP A 109 -12.14 -35.88 -5.26
CA ASP A 109 -11.07 -34.92 -5.43
C ASP A 109 -11.67 -33.58 -5.88
N LEU A 110 -12.07 -32.77 -4.91
CA LEU A 110 -12.73 -31.50 -5.21
C LEU A 110 -11.77 -30.51 -5.90
N PHE A 111 -10.52 -30.43 -5.42
CA PHE A 111 -9.54 -29.53 -6.03
C PHE A 111 -9.21 -29.96 -7.46
N GLY A 112 -9.03 -31.27 -7.71
CA GLY A 112 -8.79 -31.80 -9.04
C GLY A 112 -9.97 -31.55 -9.98
N ALA A 113 -11.20 -31.71 -9.51
CA ALA A 113 -12.41 -31.41 -10.31
C ALA A 113 -12.50 -29.93 -10.69
N CYS A 114 -12.26 -29.00 -9.74
CA CYS A 114 -12.23 -27.56 -10.02
C CYS A 114 -11.11 -27.18 -10.97
N THR A 115 -9.93 -27.78 -10.79
CA THR A 115 -8.77 -27.56 -11.67
C THR A 115 -9.08 -27.98 -13.10
N ALA A 116 -9.65 -29.18 -13.29
CA ALA A 116 -10.03 -29.68 -14.61
C ALA A 116 -11.10 -28.82 -15.29
N ALA A 117 -12.12 -28.37 -14.54
CA ALA A 117 -13.18 -27.52 -15.05
C ALA A 117 -12.67 -26.12 -15.46
N ALA A 118 -11.74 -25.53 -14.68
CA ALA A 118 -11.09 -24.28 -15.00
C ALA A 118 -10.19 -24.39 -16.26
N LYS A 119 -9.35 -25.44 -16.31
CA LYS A 119 -8.48 -25.71 -17.47
C LYS A 119 -9.25 -25.96 -18.76
N LYS A 120 -10.37 -26.64 -18.70
CA LYS A 120 -11.28 -26.85 -19.84
C LYS A 120 -11.76 -25.53 -20.45
N ARG A 121 -11.84 -24.47 -19.65
CA ARG A 121 -12.21 -23.12 -20.07
C ARG A 121 -11.01 -22.21 -20.37
N GLY A 122 -9.80 -22.78 -20.45
CA GLY A 122 -8.57 -22.04 -20.74
C GLY A 122 -8.06 -21.17 -19.59
N LEU A 123 -8.59 -21.33 -18.37
CA LEU A 123 -8.21 -20.53 -17.22
C LEU A 123 -6.91 -21.07 -16.57
N ARG A 124 -6.09 -20.17 -16.08
CA ARG A 124 -4.96 -20.50 -15.21
C ARG A 124 -5.46 -20.87 -13.81
N VAL A 125 -4.77 -21.78 -13.14
CA VAL A 125 -5.15 -22.24 -11.80
C VAL A 125 -4.07 -21.92 -10.79
N ILE A 126 -4.45 -21.18 -9.75
CA ILE A 126 -3.59 -20.83 -8.62
C ILE A 126 -4.02 -21.68 -7.43
N ALA A 127 -3.13 -22.54 -6.94
CA ALA A 127 -3.40 -23.41 -5.79
C ALA A 127 -3.20 -22.61 -4.49
N ARG A 128 -4.28 -22.41 -3.73
CA ARG A 128 -4.26 -21.67 -2.47
C ARG A 128 -3.93 -22.58 -1.29
N THR A 129 -2.93 -22.19 -0.51
CA THR A 129 -2.54 -22.83 0.76
C THR A 129 -2.69 -21.88 1.95
N SER A 130 -2.59 -22.38 3.19
CA SER A 130 -2.49 -21.61 4.44
C SER A 130 -1.66 -22.40 5.46
N PRO A 131 -0.46 -21.95 5.81
CA PRO A 131 0.46 -22.70 6.65
C PRO A 131 0.40 -22.34 8.13
N ASP A 132 -0.48 -21.45 8.55
CA ASP A 132 -0.47 -20.77 9.86
C ASP A 132 -1.03 -21.60 11.01
N LEU A 133 -1.70 -22.71 10.72
CA LEU A 133 -2.38 -23.55 11.71
C LEU A 133 -2.26 -25.05 11.37
N ASN A 134 -2.23 -25.89 12.40
CA ASN A 134 -2.41 -27.33 12.26
C ASN A 134 -3.11 -27.91 13.51
N TRP A 135 -3.55 -29.16 13.42
CA TRP A 135 -4.38 -29.83 14.39
C TRP A 135 -3.63 -30.38 15.60
N GLU A 136 -4.37 -30.68 16.67
CA GLU A 136 -3.86 -31.20 17.96
C GLU A 136 -3.09 -32.52 17.87
N ASP A 137 -3.38 -33.38 16.89
CA ASP A 137 -2.66 -34.64 16.67
C ASP A 137 -1.21 -34.39 16.22
N ALA A 138 -1.00 -33.36 15.40
CA ALA A 138 0.33 -32.95 15.00
C ALA A 138 1.16 -32.39 16.15
N THR A 139 0.56 -31.77 17.19
CA THR A 139 1.32 -31.25 18.35
C THR A 139 2.00 -32.36 19.17
N LYS A 140 1.46 -33.57 19.14
CA LYS A 140 2.02 -34.72 19.83
C LYS A 140 3.19 -35.36 19.08
N ALA A 141 3.07 -35.38 17.74
CA ALA A 141 4.07 -36.00 16.88
C ALA A 141 5.22 -35.04 16.55
N HIS A 142 4.91 -33.78 16.36
CA HIS A 142 5.82 -32.72 15.92
C HIS A 142 5.65 -31.46 16.79
N PRO A 143 5.97 -31.54 18.10
CA PRO A 143 5.83 -30.41 19.01
C PRO A 143 6.69 -29.19 18.61
N GLU A 144 7.78 -29.41 17.84
CA GLU A 144 8.68 -28.39 17.32
C GLU A 144 8.06 -27.53 16.21
N TRP A 145 6.96 -27.97 15.60
CA TRP A 145 6.29 -27.20 14.54
C TRP A 145 5.54 -25.98 15.07
N PHE A 146 5.20 -25.96 16.35
CA PHE A 146 4.19 -25.06 16.89
C PHE A 146 4.78 -23.92 17.71
N MET A 147 4.09 -22.76 17.63
CA MET A 147 4.39 -21.61 18.47
C MET A 147 4.16 -21.92 19.95
N ARG A 148 4.99 -21.33 20.79
CA ARG A 148 4.91 -21.44 22.26
C ARG A 148 4.68 -20.08 22.88
N ASP A 149 3.87 -20.04 23.95
CA ASP A 149 3.79 -18.90 24.85
C ASP A 149 5.02 -18.81 25.78
N ALA A 150 5.08 -17.78 26.61
CA ALA A 150 6.20 -17.56 27.53
C ALA A 150 6.32 -18.68 28.59
N GLY A 151 5.24 -19.37 28.95
CA GLY A 151 5.21 -20.51 29.84
C GLY A 151 5.55 -21.85 29.18
N GLY A 152 5.75 -21.88 27.88
CA GLY A 152 6.06 -23.08 27.07
C GLY A 152 4.82 -23.83 26.59
N GLY A 153 3.61 -23.31 26.81
CA GLY A 153 2.35 -23.85 26.29
C GLY A 153 2.20 -23.62 24.78
N PHE A 154 1.44 -24.48 24.09
CA PHE A 154 1.11 -24.27 22.69
C PHE A 154 0.14 -23.11 22.50
N LEU A 155 0.33 -22.29 21.50
CA LEU A 155 -0.58 -21.20 21.14
C LEU A 155 -1.73 -21.73 20.30
N ALA A 156 -2.91 -21.87 20.91
CA ALA A 156 -4.14 -22.28 20.25
C ALA A 156 -4.77 -21.16 19.43
N HIS A 157 -5.59 -21.52 18.45
CA HIS A 157 -6.45 -20.59 17.76
C HIS A 157 -7.64 -20.19 18.65
N GLY A 158 -7.98 -18.91 18.71
CA GLY A 158 -8.98 -18.40 19.66
C GLY A 158 -10.40 -18.93 19.46
N GLU A 159 -10.80 -19.23 18.21
CA GLU A 159 -12.15 -19.70 17.87
C GLU A 159 -12.26 -21.24 17.82
N GLU A 160 -11.16 -21.95 17.62
CA GLU A 160 -11.11 -23.42 17.53
C GLU A 160 -9.93 -23.94 18.38
N PRO A 161 -10.18 -24.41 19.59
CA PRO A 161 -9.13 -24.78 20.55
C PRO A 161 -8.31 -26.03 20.16
N ARG A 162 -8.77 -26.81 19.15
CA ARG A 162 -8.03 -27.96 18.63
C ARG A 162 -7.01 -27.58 17.54
N LEU A 163 -6.98 -26.30 17.13
CA LEU A 163 -6.02 -25.76 16.17
C LEU A 163 -4.95 -24.97 16.88
N PHE A 164 -3.72 -25.21 16.47
CA PHE A 164 -2.53 -24.55 17.05
C PHE A 164 -1.73 -23.83 15.97
N ARG A 165 -1.14 -22.70 16.34
CA ARG A 165 -0.35 -21.87 15.46
C ARG A 165 0.99 -22.50 15.16
N THR A 166 1.37 -22.58 13.89
CA THR A 166 2.65 -23.07 13.43
C THR A 166 3.71 -21.98 13.48
N CYS A 167 4.96 -22.35 13.76
CA CYS A 167 6.08 -21.40 13.83
C CYS A 167 6.84 -21.36 12.50
N MET A 168 6.97 -20.19 11.90
CA MET A 168 7.68 -20.03 10.63
C MET A 168 9.18 -20.36 10.70
N PHE A 169 9.77 -20.42 11.89
CA PHE A 169 11.16 -20.82 12.10
C PHE A 169 11.34 -22.33 12.28
N SER A 170 10.26 -23.10 12.29
CA SER A 170 10.28 -24.57 12.45
C SER A 170 10.45 -25.31 11.13
N THR A 171 10.62 -26.63 11.23
CA THR A 171 10.65 -27.56 10.10
C THR A 171 9.29 -27.71 9.40
N TYR A 172 8.20 -27.27 10.02
CA TYR A 172 6.91 -27.21 9.35
C TYR A 172 6.96 -26.47 8.02
N PHE A 173 7.66 -25.32 7.99
CA PHE A 173 7.80 -24.50 6.79
C PHE A 173 8.89 -24.95 5.83
N THR A 174 9.88 -25.73 6.28
CA THR A 174 10.99 -26.19 5.43
C THR A 174 10.86 -27.63 4.96
N GLU A 175 9.97 -28.42 5.58
CA GLU A 175 9.78 -29.84 5.27
C GLU A 175 8.33 -30.21 4.97
N HIS A 176 7.42 -29.93 5.92
CA HIS A 176 6.00 -30.34 5.80
C HIS A 176 5.25 -29.58 4.68
N MET A 177 5.32 -28.24 4.68
CA MET A 177 4.71 -27.46 3.60
C MET A 177 5.33 -27.75 2.22
N PRO A 178 6.66 -27.85 2.05
CA PRO A 178 7.28 -28.34 0.83
C PRO A 178 6.78 -29.71 0.36
N ALA A 179 6.55 -30.65 1.27
CA ALA A 179 6.00 -31.97 0.92
C ALA A 179 4.59 -31.86 0.33
N ILE A 180 3.72 -31.02 0.95
CA ILE A 180 2.38 -30.73 0.44
C ILE A 180 2.46 -30.08 -0.95
N MET A 181 3.30 -29.05 -1.12
CA MET A 181 3.43 -28.30 -2.37
C MET A 181 3.88 -29.22 -3.52
N ARG A 182 4.85 -30.11 -3.27
CA ARG A 182 5.32 -31.08 -4.26
C ARG A 182 4.26 -32.11 -4.60
N GLU A 183 3.49 -32.61 -3.61
CA GLU A 183 2.38 -33.53 -3.85
C GLU A 183 1.32 -32.88 -4.74
N VAL A 184 0.95 -31.62 -4.48
CA VAL A 184 -0.02 -30.87 -5.28
C VAL A 184 0.47 -30.69 -6.71
N GLN A 185 1.71 -30.26 -6.90
CA GLN A 185 2.30 -30.08 -8.23
C GLN A 185 2.46 -31.40 -9.00
N ALA A 186 2.78 -32.50 -8.31
CA ALA A 186 2.88 -33.80 -8.94
C ALA A 186 1.52 -34.32 -9.46
N SER A 187 0.43 -33.93 -8.77
CA SER A 187 -0.92 -34.42 -9.02
C SER A 187 -1.74 -33.56 -9.99
N TYR A 188 -1.46 -32.24 -10.06
CA TYR A 188 -2.33 -31.30 -10.78
C TYR A 188 -1.56 -30.35 -11.70
N ASP A 189 -2.20 -29.92 -12.80
CA ASP A 189 -1.70 -28.87 -13.69
C ASP A 189 -2.05 -27.48 -13.12
N ILE A 190 -1.27 -27.03 -12.15
CA ILE A 190 -1.38 -25.69 -11.58
C ILE A 190 -0.38 -24.73 -12.22
N ASP A 191 -0.71 -23.43 -12.23
CA ASP A 191 0.15 -22.38 -12.82
C ASP A 191 0.89 -21.57 -11.75
N ALA A 192 0.39 -21.52 -10.51
CA ALA A 192 1.06 -20.86 -9.39
C ALA A 192 0.60 -21.49 -8.06
N ILE A 193 1.42 -21.24 -7.03
CA ILE A 193 1.08 -21.53 -5.64
C ILE A 193 0.94 -20.20 -4.90
N PHE A 194 -0.19 -20.02 -4.23
CA PHE A 194 -0.45 -18.89 -3.34
C PHE A 194 -0.56 -19.35 -1.90
N THR A 195 -0.01 -18.60 -0.98
CA THR A 195 -0.26 -18.85 0.43
C THR A 195 -0.94 -17.68 1.13
N ASN A 196 -1.93 -18.01 1.93
CA ASN A 196 -2.57 -17.07 2.85
C ASN A 196 -1.79 -17.00 4.17
N ALA A 197 -2.09 -16.00 5.02
CA ALA A 197 -1.46 -15.82 6.34
C ALA A 197 0.08 -15.91 6.30
N TRP A 198 0.70 -15.11 5.45
CA TRP A 198 2.13 -15.13 5.18
C TRP A 198 2.74 -13.74 5.21
N PRO A 199 3.85 -13.54 5.90
CA PRO A 199 4.31 -14.30 7.08
C PRO A 199 3.37 -14.09 8.26
N PRO A 200 3.64 -14.60 9.47
CA PRO A 200 2.80 -14.30 10.64
C PRO A 200 2.63 -12.79 10.77
N LEU A 201 1.38 -12.36 10.74
CA LEU A 201 1.01 -10.95 10.64
C LEU A 201 1.18 -10.22 11.97
N ASP A 202 1.22 -8.90 11.92
CA ASP A 202 1.11 -8.03 13.09
C ASP A 202 -0.06 -8.43 13.99
N GLY A 203 0.16 -8.34 15.30
CA GLY A 203 -0.82 -8.71 16.30
C GLY A 203 -0.84 -10.18 16.69
N LEU A 204 0.00 -11.03 16.09
CA LEU A 204 0.20 -12.38 16.60
C LEU A 204 1.06 -12.37 17.87
N PRO A 205 0.80 -13.31 18.80
CA PRO A 205 1.64 -13.48 19.98
C PRO A 205 3.09 -13.77 19.60
N VAL A 206 4.03 -13.27 20.40
CA VAL A 206 5.44 -13.62 20.26
C VAL A 206 5.63 -15.11 20.52
N CYS A 207 6.40 -15.77 19.66
CA CYS A 207 6.73 -17.19 19.83
C CYS A 207 7.95 -17.37 20.71
N TYR A 208 7.85 -18.29 21.70
CA TYR A 208 8.92 -18.69 22.60
C TYR A 208 9.37 -20.14 22.40
N CYS A 209 9.20 -20.73 21.20
CA CYS A 209 9.75 -22.04 20.88
C CYS A 209 11.29 -22.01 20.89
N GLU A 210 11.93 -23.17 20.82
CA GLU A 210 13.38 -23.30 20.88
C GLU A 210 14.09 -22.46 19.80
N GLU A 211 13.59 -22.46 18.57
CA GLU A 211 14.19 -21.71 17.47
C GLU A 211 14.01 -20.19 17.65
N CYS A 212 12.82 -19.74 18.08
CA CYS A 212 12.57 -18.33 18.30
C CYS A 212 13.32 -17.72 19.48
N ARG A 213 13.68 -18.52 20.49
CA ARG A 213 14.53 -18.07 21.62
C ARG A 213 15.98 -17.80 21.21
N LYS A 214 16.43 -18.30 20.06
CA LYS A 214 17.77 -18.03 19.50
C LYS A 214 17.84 -16.70 18.76
N LEU A 215 16.69 -16.09 18.46
CA LEU A 215 16.59 -14.83 17.74
C LEU A 215 16.86 -13.63 18.67
N ALA A 216 17.09 -12.48 18.06
CA ALA A 216 17.13 -11.20 18.76
C ALA A 216 15.79 -10.92 19.48
N LYS A 217 15.83 -9.97 20.40
CA LYS A 217 14.62 -9.58 21.14
C LYS A 217 13.52 -9.12 20.17
N PRO A 218 12.29 -9.65 20.30
CA PRO A 218 11.17 -9.22 19.47
C PRO A 218 10.97 -7.71 19.46
N LYS A 219 10.49 -7.17 18.34
CA LYS A 219 10.26 -5.74 18.10
C LYS A 219 11.54 -4.88 18.11
N THR A 220 12.70 -5.47 17.87
CA THR A 220 13.94 -4.72 17.61
C THR A 220 14.31 -4.76 16.12
N PRO A 221 15.10 -3.80 15.60
CA PRO A 221 15.59 -3.84 14.21
C PRO A 221 16.32 -5.12 13.84
N GLU A 222 17.07 -5.71 14.79
CA GLU A 222 17.76 -6.98 14.59
C GLU A 222 16.79 -8.15 14.40
N TYR A 223 15.75 -8.24 15.24
CA TYR A 223 14.68 -9.23 15.10
C TYR A 223 13.95 -9.07 13.76
N TRP A 224 13.64 -7.84 13.39
CA TRP A 224 13.00 -7.51 12.13
C TRP A 224 13.84 -7.96 10.91
N GLY A 225 15.14 -7.72 10.96
CA GLY A 225 16.06 -8.22 9.94
C GLY A 225 16.05 -9.75 9.83
N GLN A 226 16.15 -10.46 10.97
CA GLN A 226 16.11 -11.94 11.02
C GLN A 226 14.78 -12.50 10.49
N PHE A 227 13.66 -11.86 10.87
CA PHE A 227 12.32 -12.21 10.40
C PHE A 227 12.17 -12.00 8.90
N THR A 228 12.64 -10.87 8.37
CA THR A 228 12.62 -10.54 6.95
C THR A 228 13.44 -11.53 6.13
N GLU A 229 14.67 -11.84 6.56
CA GLU A 229 15.53 -12.81 5.86
C GLU A 229 14.93 -14.22 5.90
N ARG A 230 14.31 -14.63 7.01
CA ARG A 230 13.59 -15.91 7.07
C ARG A 230 12.44 -15.94 6.06
N THR A 231 11.67 -14.86 5.98
CA THR A 231 10.58 -14.73 5.01
C THR A 231 11.09 -14.82 3.56
N ALA A 232 12.16 -14.09 3.24
CA ALA A 232 12.77 -14.10 1.92
C ALA A 232 13.33 -15.48 1.53
N ASN A 233 13.97 -16.17 2.48
CA ASN A 233 14.52 -17.52 2.26
C ASN A 233 13.40 -18.55 2.03
N LEU A 234 12.31 -18.48 2.79
CA LEU A 234 11.15 -19.34 2.59
C LEU A 234 10.46 -19.03 1.25
N TRP A 235 10.41 -17.74 0.87
CA TRP A 235 9.90 -17.35 -0.45
C TRP A 235 10.69 -18.00 -1.57
N GLY A 236 12.02 -17.88 -1.54
CA GLY A 236 12.91 -18.52 -2.52
C GLY A 236 12.77 -20.04 -2.56
N LEU A 237 12.62 -20.70 -1.39
CA LEU A 237 12.37 -22.14 -1.30
C LEU A 237 11.06 -22.53 -2.01
N TYR A 238 9.96 -21.82 -1.72
CA TYR A 238 8.65 -22.14 -2.25
C TYR A 238 8.52 -21.79 -3.74
N ASP A 239 9.13 -20.70 -4.18
CA ASP A 239 9.22 -20.34 -5.59
C ASP A 239 10.06 -21.37 -6.38
N GLY A 240 11.16 -21.84 -5.80
CA GLY A 240 11.96 -22.94 -6.35
C GLY A 240 11.13 -24.21 -6.53
N ILE A 241 10.35 -24.61 -5.51
CA ILE A 241 9.43 -25.74 -5.58
C ILE A 241 8.35 -25.51 -6.65
N ALA A 242 7.76 -24.31 -6.71
CA ALA A 242 6.78 -23.99 -7.73
C ALA A 242 7.31 -24.17 -9.16
N LYS A 243 8.61 -23.98 -9.38
CA LYS A 243 9.29 -24.11 -10.68
C LYS A 243 9.83 -25.51 -10.98
N GLU A 244 9.88 -26.44 -10.01
CA GLU A 244 10.45 -27.79 -10.20
C GLU A 244 9.83 -28.56 -11.38
N LYS A 245 8.50 -28.47 -11.56
CA LYS A 245 7.78 -29.18 -12.62
C LYS A 245 7.42 -28.31 -13.83
N LYS A 246 7.19 -27.02 -13.58
CA LYS A 246 6.72 -26.07 -14.58
C LYS A 246 7.52 -24.77 -14.42
N PRO A 247 8.52 -24.53 -15.29
CA PRO A 247 9.45 -23.39 -15.13
C PRO A 247 8.79 -22.00 -15.13
N ASP A 248 7.61 -21.85 -15.73
CA ASP A 248 6.82 -20.62 -15.75
C ASP A 248 5.82 -20.50 -14.58
N SER A 249 5.79 -21.50 -13.69
CA SER A 249 5.06 -21.42 -12.42
C SER A 249 5.81 -20.54 -11.42
N LEU A 250 5.10 -20.03 -10.42
CA LEU A 250 5.69 -19.19 -9.37
C LEU A 250 4.97 -19.37 -8.04
N PHE A 251 5.65 -18.90 -6.99
CA PHE A 251 5.07 -18.72 -5.68
C PHE A 251 4.80 -17.24 -5.40
N PHE A 252 3.65 -16.95 -4.80
CA PHE A 252 3.36 -15.64 -4.21
C PHE A 252 2.47 -15.79 -2.97
N ALA A 253 2.34 -14.69 -2.19
CA ALA A 253 1.72 -14.77 -0.89
C ALA A 253 0.82 -13.57 -0.59
N ASN A 254 -0.10 -13.77 0.34
CA ASN A 254 -0.86 -12.68 0.93
C ASN A 254 0.02 -11.87 1.88
N MET A 255 0.45 -10.70 1.43
CA MET A 255 1.31 -9.81 2.21
C MET A 255 0.54 -8.85 3.12
N GLY A 256 -0.80 -8.89 3.11
CA GLY A 256 -1.63 -7.88 3.77
C GLY A 256 -1.48 -6.51 3.11
N GLY A 257 -0.27 -6.11 2.87
CA GLY A 257 0.10 -4.91 2.11
C GLY A 257 0.19 -3.62 2.93
N GLY A 258 0.58 -2.56 2.23
CA GLY A 258 0.64 -1.21 2.77
C GLY A 258 1.86 -0.93 3.64
N ILE A 259 1.87 0.28 4.20
CA ILE A 259 2.95 0.79 5.06
C ILE A 259 3.07 0.05 6.40
N HIS A 260 2.05 -0.73 6.75
CA HIS A 260 1.99 -1.52 7.99
C HIS A 260 2.61 -2.92 7.86
N ALA A 261 3.14 -3.28 6.70
CA ALA A 261 3.73 -4.60 6.50
C ALA A 261 4.91 -4.83 7.44
N THR A 262 4.89 -5.95 8.18
CA THR A 262 5.94 -6.30 9.14
C THR A 262 7.27 -6.63 8.46
N PRO A 263 7.34 -7.43 7.38
CA PRO A 263 8.62 -7.69 6.73
C PRO A 263 9.08 -6.48 5.91
N HIS A 264 10.39 -6.35 5.76
CA HIS A 264 11.00 -5.26 5.00
C HIS A 264 10.64 -5.35 3.50
N LEU A 265 9.80 -4.43 3.04
CA LEU A 265 9.17 -4.50 1.71
C LEU A 265 10.19 -4.48 0.57
N MET A 266 11.20 -3.61 0.62
CA MET A 266 12.23 -3.55 -0.42
C MET A 266 13.09 -4.80 -0.47
N ARG A 267 13.34 -5.46 0.67
CA ARG A 267 14.05 -6.75 0.69
C ARG A 267 13.20 -7.86 0.09
N LEU A 268 11.92 -7.91 0.41
CA LEU A 268 11.01 -8.92 -0.17
C LEU A 268 10.78 -8.68 -1.66
N SER A 269 10.72 -7.43 -2.09
CA SER A 269 10.55 -7.13 -3.52
C SER A 269 11.69 -7.71 -4.39
N GLN A 270 12.85 -8.02 -3.84
CA GLN A 270 13.96 -8.65 -4.56
C GLN A 270 13.71 -10.12 -4.90
N VAL A 271 12.85 -10.81 -4.14
CA VAL A 271 12.51 -12.24 -4.34
C VAL A 271 11.08 -12.45 -4.83
N CYS A 272 10.25 -11.42 -4.83
CA CYS A 272 8.84 -11.47 -5.14
C CYS A 272 8.60 -11.02 -6.60
N GLU A 273 8.12 -11.92 -7.45
CA GLU A 273 7.71 -11.58 -8.83
C GLU A 273 6.25 -11.08 -8.90
N TRP A 274 5.44 -11.42 -7.90
CA TRP A 274 4.04 -11.05 -7.80
C TRP A 274 3.69 -10.64 -6.37
N TYR A 275 3.30 -9.39 -6.18
CA TYR A 275 2.90 -8.86 -4.87
C TYR A 275 1.38 -8.79 -4.77
N ASN A 276 0.83 -9.37 -3.71
CA ASN A 276 -0.62 -9.35 -3.47
C ASN A 276 -0.97 -8.50 -2.25
N CYS A 277 -1.76 -7.48 -2.47
CA CYS A 277 -2.44 -6.72 -1.42
C CYS A 277 -3.74 -7.42 -1.00
N ASP A 278 -4.15 -7.23 0.24
CA ASP A 278 -5.38 -7.82 0.78
C ASP A 278 -6.26 -6.74 1.40
N ASN A 279 -6.78 -5.85 0.56
CA ASN A 279 -7.70 -4.81 0.99
C ASN A 279 -9.12 -5.11 0.48
N GLN A 280 -9.82 -6.01 1.16
CA GLN A 280 -11.11 -6.54 0.73
C GLN A 280 -12.29 -5.60 0.98
N GLY A 281 -12.06 -4.50 1.69
CA GLY A 281 -13.06 -3.54 2.10
C GLY A 281 -12.64 -2.80 3.35
N ARG A 282 -13.54 -2.03 3.89
CA ARG A 282 -13.29 -1.20 5.07
C ARG A 282 -12.99 -2.04 6.32
N GLY A 283 -11.87 -1.75 6.97
CA GLY A 283 -11.44 -2.44 8.20
C GLY A 283 -12.28 -2.09 9.44
N GLY A 284 -12.88 -0.89 9.48
CA GLY A 284 -13.70 -0.39 10.57
C GLY A 284 -14.16 1.04 10.30
N GLU A 285 -14.96 1.62 11.22
CA GLU A 285 -15.49 2.98 11.07
C GLU A 285 -14.41 4.05 10.96
N GLY A 286 -13.29 3.88 11.67
CA GLY A 286 -12.16 4.81 11.64
C GLY A 286 -11.19 4.63 10.48
N SER A 287 -11.36 3.59 9.66
CA SER A 287 -10.46 3.33 8.53
C SER A 287 -10.71 4.32 7.39
N PRO A 288 -9.62 4.84 6.76
CA PRO A 288 -9.73 5.71 5.60
C PRO A 288 -10.50 5.04 4.46
N ILE A 289 -11.23 5.83 3.69
CA ILE A 289 -11.95 5.33 2.51
C ILE A 289 -10.98 4.90 1.39
N TRP A 290 -9.79 5.45 1.32
CA TRP A 290 -8.78 5.22 0.28
C TRP A 290 -7.80 4.07 0.57
N GLY A 291 -8.16 3.14 1.45
CA GLY A 291 -7.24 2.09 1.90
C GLY A 291 -6.66 1.23 0.78
N ALA A 292 -7.45 0.87 -0.24
CA ALA A 292 -6.96 0.07 -1.36
C ALA A 292 -6.00 0.87 -2.26
N SER A 293 -6.32 2.13 -2.56
CA SER A 293 -5.43 2.97 -3.37
C SER A 293 -4.12 3.31 -2.66
N GLN A 294 -4.14 3.52 -1.35
CA GLN A 294 -2.92 3.69 -0.56
C GLN A 294 -2.02 2.45 -0.64
N GLN A 295 -2.58 1.25 -0.49
CA GLN A 295 -1.82 0.00 -0.68
C GLN A 295 -1.29 -0.16 -2.11
N GLY A 296 -2.09 0.22 -3.11
CA GLY A 296 -1.68 0.20 -4.51
C GLY A 296 -0.47 1.11 -4.77
N ARG A 297 -0.45 2.32 -4.21
CA ARG A 297 0.71 3.22 -4.32
C ARG A 297 1.96 2.64 -3.68
N VAL A 298 1.84 2.00 -2.50
CA VAL A 298 2.95 1.29 -1.86
C VAL A 298 3.45 0.14 -2.76
N ALA A 299 2.54 -0.70 -3.24
CA ALA A 299 2.87 -1.83 -4.10
C ALA A 299 3.55 -1.38 -5.40
N THR A 300 3.05 -0.32 -6.04
CA THR A 300 3.64 0.27 -7.24
C THR A 300 5.08 0.75 -6.99
N ALA A 301 5.32 1.41 -5.86
CA ALA A 301 6.64 1.91 -5.48
C ALA A 301 7.68 0.78 -5.33
N ILE A 302 7.32 -0.32 -4.66
CA ILE A 302 8.25 -1.42 -4.38
C ILE A 302 8.38 -2.42 -5.54
N MET A 303 7.33 -2.60 -6.36
CA MET A 303 7.32 -3.62 -7.42
C MET A 303 7.80 -3.12 -8.77
N ARG A 304 7.82 -1.81 -9.01
CA ARG A 304 8.44 -1.17 -10.18
C ARG A 304 8.00 -1.80 -11.52
N GLY A 305 6.70 -1.90 -11.74
CA GLY A 305 6.09 -2.45 -12.96
C GLY A 305 5.94 -3.97 -13.00
N ARG A 306 6.35 -4.70 -11.96
CA ARG A 306 6.03 -6.13 -11.81
C ARG A 306 4.57 -6.31 -11.37
N THR A 307 4.10 -7.55 -11.41
CA THR A 307 2.70 -7.90 -11.11
C THR A 307 2.30 -7.49 -9.69
N ILE A 308 1.23 -6.70 -9.60
CA ILE A 308 0.58 -6.31 -8.35
C ILE A 308 -0.92 -6.57 -8.43
N THR A 309 -1.48 -7.16 -7.39
CA THR A 309 -2.91 -7.47 -7.31
C THR A 309 -3.50 -7.01 -5.99
N ASN A 310 -4.80 -6.76 -5.97
CA ASN A 310 -5.54 -6.55 -4.73
C ASN A 310 -6.79 -7.42 -4.68
N VAL A 311 -7.00 -8.08 -3.54
CA VAL A 311 -8.22 -8.84 -3.27
C VAL A 311 -9.33 -7.90 -2.87
N THR A 312 -10.40 -7.85 -3.65
CA THR A 312 -11.65 -7.16 -3.32
C THR A 312 -12.73 -8.15 -2.90
N GLY A 313 -13.22 -8.01 -1.68
CA GLY A 313 -14.28 -8.89 -1.15
C GLY A 313 -15.67 -8.28 -1.31
N ALA A 314 -16.62 -9.09 -1.75
CA ALA A 314 -18.01 -8.65 -1.87
C ALA A 314 -18.82 -8.78 -0.57
N TRP A 315 -18.34 -9.58 0.39
CA TRP A 315 -19.01 -9.85 1.66
C TRP A 315 -18.96 -8.68 2.64
N SER A 316 -19.88 -8.66 3.60
CA SER A 316 -20.03 -7.58 4.58
C SER A 316 -19.29 -7.87 5.88
N THR A 317 -18.77 -6.80 6.51
CA THR A 317 -18.13 -6.86 7.82
C THR A 317 -18.52 -5.64 8.66
N CYS A 318 -18.50 -5.78 9.99
CA CYS A 318 -18.65 -4.69 10.93
C CYS A 318 -17.65 -4.93 12.08
N GLY A 319 -16.50 -4.29 12.01
CA GLY A 319 -15.41 -4.54 12.95
C GLY A 319 -14.99 -6.02 12.92
N THR A 320 -15.10 -6.69 14.08
CA THR A 320 -14.79 -8.12 14.20
C THR A 320 -15.89 -9.05 13.69
N VAL A 321 -17.13 -8.55 13.55
CA VAL A 321 -18.26 -9.34 13.05
C VAL A 321 -18.25 -9.38 11.53
N ARG A 322 -18.39 -10.57 10.96
CA ARG A 322 -18.32 -10.82 9.52
C ARG A 322 -19.56 -11.56 9.04
N TRP A 323 -20.24 -10.98 8.04
CA TRP A 323 -21.32 -11.65 7.31
C TRP A 323 -20.79 -12.11 5.95
N ARG A 324 -20.04 -13.21 5.96
CA ARG A 324 -19.35 -13.70 4.76
C ARG A 324 -20.30 -14.20 3.66
N ASN A 325 -21.54 -14.50 4.01
CA ASN A 325 -22.57 -15.02 3.10
C ASN A 325 -23.57 -13.94 2.66
N VAL A 326 -23.30 -12.68 2.92
CA VAL A 326 -24.15 -11.54 2.54
C VAL A 326 -23.31 -10.46 1.86
N THR A 327 -23.80 -10.00 0.71
CA THR A 327 -23.16 -8.96 -0.08
C THR A 327 -23.28 -7.61 0.60
N LYS A 328 -22.18 -6.88 0.74
CA LYS A 328 -22.19 -5.46 1.14
C LYS A 328 -22.86 -4.60 0.06
N SER A 329 -23.15 -3.35 0.36
CA SER A 329 -23.79 -2.45 -0.62
C SER A 329 -22.95 -2.38 -1.91
N ARG A 330 -23.64 -2.20 -3.04
CA ARG A 330 -22.98 -2.05 -4.33
C ARG A 330 -21.97 -0.90 -4.36
N PRO A 331 -22.29 0.33 -3.89
CA PRO A 331 -21.32 1.42 -3.82
C PRO A 331 -20.09 1.08 -3.00
N GLU A 332 -20.27 0.43 -1.83
CA GLU A 332 -19.16 0.01 -1.00
C GLU A 332 -18.32 -1.12 -1.63
N THR A 333 -18.88 -1.90 -2.52
CA THR A 333 -18.15 -2.91 -3.29
C THR A 333 -17.35 -2.27 -4.43
N GLU A 334 -18.01 -1.40 -5.21
CA GLU A 334 -17.42 -0.77 -6.39
C GLU A 334 -16.27 0.18 -6.04
N ILE A 335 -16.39 0.98 -4.96
CA ILE A 335 -15.34 1.91 -4.58
C ILE A 335 -13.98 1.22 -4.28
N TRP A 336 -13.98 -0.01 -3.77
CA TRP A 336 -12.76 -0.78 -3.56
C TRP A 336 -12.21 -1.38 -4.87
N MET A 337 -13.08 -1.69 -5.83
CA MET A 337 -12.68 -2.09 -7.17
C MET A 337 -12.08 -0.89 -7.92
N ASP A 338 -12.71 0.28 -7.85
CA ASP A 338 -12.27 1.52 -8.49
C ASP A 338 -10.87 1.92 -8.02
N GLN A 339 -10.65 1.93 -6.71
CA GLN A 339 -9.34 2.18 -6.10
C GLN A 339 -8.28 1.19 -6.57
N THR A 340 -8.64 -0.10 -6.63
CA THR A 340 -7.74 -1.17 -7.06
C THR A 340 -7.23 -0.89 -8.46
N VAL A 341 -8.12 -0.68 -9.42
CA VAL A 341 -7.71 -0.49 -10.81
C VAL A 341 -7.11 0.90 -11.07
N ALA A 342 -7.61 1.94 -10.39
CA ALA A 342 -7.09 3.30 -10.51
C ALA A 342 -5.64 3.41 -10.03
N SER A 343 -5.27 2.67 -8.98
CA SER A 343 -3.89 2.64 -8.43
C SER A 343 -2.95 1.67 -9.15
N GLY A 344 -3.36 1.11 -10.27
CA GLY A 344 -2.53 0.26 -11.13
C GLY A 344 -2.46 -1.21 -10.72
N MET A 345 -3.32 -1.66 -9.81
CA MET A 345 -3.38 -3.06 -9.39
C MET A 345 -4.33 -3.87 -10.25
N THR A 346 -3.97 -5.12 -10.52
CA THR A 346 -4.88 -6.11 -11.11
C THR A 346 -5.94 -6.49 -10.10
N ILE A 347 -7.20 -6.51 -10.54
CA ILE A 347 -8.34 -6.83 -9.68
C ILE A 347 -8.48 -8.33 -9.45
N TRP A 348 -8.71 -8.68 -8.20
CA TRP A 348 -9.00 -10.03 -7.75
C TRP A 348 -10.33 -10.02 -7.00
N TYR A 349 -11.37 -10.59 -7.62
CA TYR A 349 -12.70 -10.58 -7.05
C TYR A 349 -13.00 -11.86 -6.29
N HIS A 350 -13.38 -11.70 -5.04
CA HIS A 350 -13.41 -12.76 -4.04
C HIS A 350 -14.79 -12.95 -3.42
N TRP A 351 -15.18 -14.24 -3.27
CA TRP A 351 -16.28 -14.69 -2.43
C TRP A 351 -15.81 -15.84 -1.53
N VAL A 352 -16.35 -15.93 -0.32
CA VAL A 352 -15.92 -16.89 0.70
C VAL A 352 -16.95 -18.03 0.79
N GLY A 353 -16.46 -19.26 0.66
CA GLY A 353 -17.28 -20.48 0.73
C GLY A 353 -17.99 -20.79 -0.57
N GLY A 354 -17.90 -22.04 -0.99
CA GLY A 354 -18.59 -22.56 -2.15
C GLY A 354 -19.89 -23.20 -1.75
N GLN A 355 -20.80 -22.46 -1.21
CA GLN A 355 -22.10 -22.98 -0.79
C GLN A 355 -22.84 -23.67 -1.93
N LYS A 356 -23.87 -24.43 -1.58
CA LYS A 356 -24.75 -25.09 -2.54
C LYS A 356 -25.18 -24.15 -3.67
N GLY A 357 -24.95 -24.56 -4.89
CA GLY A 357 -25.02 -23.67 -6.05
C GLY A 357 -23.92 -22.62 -5.99
N LEU A 358 -24.25 -21.38 -6.30
CA LEU A 358 -23.35 -20.21 -6.18
C LEU A 358 -23.65 -19.36 -4.93
N GLY A 359 -24.23 -19.95 -3.90
CA GLY A 359 -24.65 -19.27 -2.67
C GLY A 359 -26.08 -18.72 -2.73
N GLU A 360 -26.62 -18.42 -1.56
CA GLU A 360 -27.98 -17.88 -1.41
C GLU A 360 -28.06 -16.40 -1.83
N ASP A 361 -27.07 -15.59 -1.48
CA ASP A 361 -27.00 -14.22 -1.94
C ASP A 361 -26.23 -14.13 -3.26
N ARG A 362 -26.92 -13.76 -4.34
CA ARG A 362 -26.39 -13.70 -5.71
C ARG A 362 -26.09 -12.28 -6.18
N ARG A 363 -26.31 -11.27 -5.36
CA ARG A 363 -26.08 -9.85 -5.73
C ARG A 363 -24.63 -9.59 -6.12
N TRP A 364 -23.69 -10.19 -5.41
CA TRP A 364 -22.24 -10.08 -5.68
C TRP A 364 -21.85 -10.54 -7.09
N GLN A 365 -22.51 -11.57 -7.62
CA GLN A 365 -22.23 -12.10 -8.96
C GLN A 365 -22.54 -11.06 -10.04
N LYS A 366 -23.66 -10.35 -9.89
CA LYS A 366 -24.07 -9.32 -10.86
C LYS A 366 -23.09 -8.15 -10.83
N ILE A 367 -22.68 -7.70 -9.64
CA ILE A 367 -21.69 -6.62 -9.48
C ILE A 367 -20.37 -7.03 -10.16
N GLY A 368 -19.84 -8.20 -9.82
CA GLY A 368 -18.59 -8.71 -10.38
C GLY A 368 -18.62 -8.81 -11.90
N ARG A 369 -19.67 -9.46 -12.48
CA ARG A 369 -19.79 -9.59 -13.94
C ARG A 369 -19.82 -8.24 -14.64
N GLN A 370 -20.64 -7.31 -14.21
CA GLN A 370 -20.75 -6.00 -14.85
C GLN A 370 -19.44 -5.22 -14.81
N TYR A 371 -18.74 -5.27 -13.67
CA TYR A 371 -17.48 -4.57 -13.51
C TYR A 371 -16.36 -5.20 -14.34
N MET A 372 -16.20 -6.53 -14.28
CA MET A 372 -15.16 -7.25 -15.00
C MET A 372 -15.36 -7.20 -16.53
N GLU A 373 -16.62 -7.23 -16.98
CA GLU A 373 -16.95 -7.07 -18.39
C GLU A 373 -16.61 -5.67 -18.92
N TRP A 374 -16.89 -4.63 -18.11
CA TRP A 374 -16.46 -3.28 -18.43
C TRP A 374 -14.93 -3.17 -18.54
N LEU A 375 -14.18 -3.69 -17.56
CA LEU A 375 -12.72 -3.71 -17.62
C LEU A 375 -12.21 -4.42 -18.89
N ALA A 376 -12.78 -5.59 -19.21
CA ALA A 376 -12.35 -6.37 -20.36
C ALA A 376 -12.49 -5.63 -21.70
N ARG A 377 -13.44 -4.69 -21.82
CA ARG A 377 -13.55 -3.83 -23.01
C ARG A 377 -12.46 -2.76 -23.10
N HIS A 378 -11.78 -2.48 -22.00
CA HIS A 378 -10.84 -1.36 -21.87
C HIS A 378 -9.44 -1.76 -21.41
N ASP A 379 -9.07 -3.04 -21.54
CA ASP A 379 -7.80 -3.62 -21.03
C ASP A 379 -6.55 -2.79 -21.37
N LEU A 380 -6.49 -2.18 -22.56
CA LEU A 380 -5.35 -1.36 -23.01
C LEU A 380 -5.07 -0.12 -22.14
N HIS A 381 -6.05 0.31 -21.34
CA HIS A 381 -5.92 1.47 -20.48
C HIS A 381 -5.58 1.10 -19.01
N PHE A 382 -5.51 -0.20 -18.71
CA PHE A 382 -5.26 -0.73 -17.36
C PHE A 382 -4.03 -1.64 -17.31
N GLU A 383 -3.22 -1.67 -18.36
CA GLU A 383 -2.01 -2.49 -18.43
C GLU A 383 -0.76 -1.63 -18.70
N ARG A 384 0.39 -2.11 -18.20
CA ARG A 384 1.70 -1.48 -18.40
C ARG A 384 1.73 0.00 -18.07
N LEU A 385 1.21 0.32 -16.92
CA LEU A 385 1.03 1.67 -16.44
C LEU A 385 2.36 2.28 -15.98
N ARG A 386 2.64 3.51 -16.45
CA ARG A 386 3.73 4.34 -15.94
C ARG A 386 3.15 5.63 -15.36
N SER A 387 3.37 5.85 -14.05
CA SER A 387 2.88 7.05 -13.38
C SER A 387 3.47 8.33 -13.95
N VAL A 388 2.63 9.35 -14.10
CA VAL A 388 3.03 10.72 -14.48
C VAL A 388 2.97 11.68 -13.28
N ALA A 389 2.97 11.14 -12.06
CA ALA A 389 3.01 11.95 -10.84
C ALA A 389 4.31 12.74 -10.72
N ASP A 390 4.19 13.99 -10.26
CA ASP A 390 5.29 14.93 -10.06
C ASP A 390 5.58 15.21 -8.58
N VAL A 391 4.82 14.61 -7.66
CA VAL A 391 5.02 14.67 -6.21
C VAL A 391 5.32 13.28 -5.67
N GLY A 392 6.39 13.16 -4.88
CA GLY A 392 6.75 11.93 -4.15
C GLY A 392 6.47 12.07 -2.66
N VAL A 393 5.83 11.07 -2.05
CA VAL A 393 5.65 10.97 -0.59
C VAL A 393 6.56 9.87 -0.06
N VAL A 394 7.52 10.24 0.78
CA VAL A 394 8.44 9.26 1.36
C VAL A 394 7.71 8.41 2.39
N MET A 395 7.84 7.10 2.25
CA MET A 395 7.31 6.10 3.17
C MET A 395 8.44 5.56 4.04
N GLY A 396 8.40 5.89 5.34
CA GLY A 396 9.37 5.43 6.34
C GLY A 396 8.88 4.17 7.05
N GLN A 397 9.22 2.99 6.55
CA GLN A 397 8.83 1.72 7.17
C GLN A 397 9.51 1.54 8.54
N SER A 398 10.78 1.92 8.67
CA SER A 398 11.51 1.90 9.95
C SER A 398 10.88 2.84 10.97
N SER A 399 10.52 4.06 10.55
CA SER A 399 9.81 5.01 11.42
C SER A 399 8.46 4.45 11.88
N HIS A 400 7.73 3.78 10.98
CA HIS A 400 6.44 3.18 11.33
C HIS A 400 6.57 2.03 12.33
N LEU A 401 7.60 1.20 12.22
CA LEU A 401 7.79 0.02 13.05
C LEU A 401 8.42 0.31 14.41
N PHE A 402 9.32 1.30 14.49
CA PHE A 402 10.20 1.46 15.66
C PHE A 402 10.07 2.79 16.37
N TYR A 403 9.42 3.79 15.76
CA TYR A 403 9.21 5.08 16.39
C TYR A 403 7.75 5.22 16.87
N THR A 404 7.60 5.73 18.09
CA THR A 404 6.30 6.08 18.65
C THR A 404 6.27 7.59 18.91
N PRO A 405 5.46 8.34 18.12
CA PRO A 405 5.32 9.77 18.35
C PRO A 405 4.64 10.04 19.70
N PRO A 406 4.93 11.17 20.34
CA PRO A 406 4.26 11.54 21.59
C PRO A 406 2.77 11.78 21.36
N GLY A 407 1.97 11.53 22.41
CA GLY A 407 0.52 11.71 22.40
C GLY A 407 -0.24 10.54 21.80
N GLU A 408 -1.52 10.78 21.51
CA GLU A 408 -2.41 9.76 20.94
C GLU A 408 -2.24 9.63 19.43
N GLY A 409 -2.39 8.41 18.93
CA GLY A 409 -2.27 8.07 17.51
C GLY A 409 -0.86 7.63 17.13
N GLY A 410 -0.76 6.85 16.08
CA GLY A 410 0.50 6.30 15.57
C GLY A 410 1.07 7.10 14.40
N MET A 411 2.17 6.59 13.86
CA MET A 411 2.83 7.14 12.67
C MET A 411 1.90 7.23 11.45
N SER A 412 0.96 6.29 11.29
CA SER A 412 0.00 6.29 10.18
C SER A 412 -0.79 7.59 10.05
N GLN A 413 -1.08 8.27 11.17
CA GLN A 413 -1.90 9.50 11.14
C GLN A 413 -1.19 10.70 10.47
N PHE A 414 0.14 10.73 10.44
CA PHE A 414 0.88 11.72 9.67
C PHE A 414 0.68 11.48 8.16
N ILE A 415 0.80 10.23 7.74
CA ILE A 415 0.56 9.84 6.35
C ILE A 415 -0.90 10.05 5.96
N ASP A 416 -1.86 9.65 6.80
CA ASP A 416 -3.28 9.77 6.50
C ASP A 416 -3.71 11.24 6.35
N GLY A 417 -3.20 12.15 7.20
CA GLY A 417 -3.49 13.57 7.10
C GLY A 417 -2.89 14.22 5.85
N LEU A 418 -1.65 13.87 5.52
CA LEU A 418 -1.03 14.33 4.27
C LEU A 418 -1.75 13.76 3.05
N TYR A 419 -2.08 12.47 3.09
CA TYR A 419 -2.80 11.78 2.01
C TYR A 419 -4.14 12.45 1.73
N TYR A 420 -4.88 12.78 2.80
CA TYR A 420 -6.16 13.46 2.66
C TYR A 420 -6.01 14.87 2.05
N ALA A 421 -5.00 15.64 2.47
CA ALA A 421 -4.71 16.94 1.88
C ALA A 421 -4.34 16.84 0.39
N LEU A 422 -3.60 15.79 0.00
CA LEU A 422 -3.26 15.51 -1.40
C LEU A 422 -4.49 15.15 -2.24
N ILE A 423 -5.43 14.36 -1.69
CA ILE A 423 -6.69 14.02 -2.36
C ILE A 423 -7.57 15.26 -2.54
N GLU A 424 -7.78 16.04 -1.48
CA GLU A 424 -8.58 17.28 -1.54
C GLU A 424 -7.97 18.28 -2.53
N GLY A 425 -6.63 18.38 -2.55
CA GLY A 425 -5.89 19.24 -3.47
C GLY A 425 -5.73 18.64 -4.87
N ARG A 426 -6.18 17.41 -5.10
CA ARG A 426 -6.12 16.67 -6.38
C ARG A 426 -4.72 16.61 -6.98
N PHE A 427 -3.72 16.36 -6.14
CA PHE A 427 -2.35 16.19 -6.57
C PHE A 427 -2.14 14.78 -7.15
N MET A 428 -1.31 14.70 -8.21
CA MET A 428 -0.77 13.44 -8.69
C MET A 428 0.47 13.11 -7.86
N PHE A 429 0.43 12.03 -7.11
CA PHE A 429 1.55 11.66 -6.24
C PHE A 429 1.78 10.16 -6.22
N ASP A 430 3.03 9.78 -5.96
CA ASP A 430 3.44 8.39 -5.71
C ASP A 430 4.04 8.27 -4.31
N PHE A 431 4.05 7.05 -3.77
CA PHE A 431 4.93 6.74 -2.64
C PHE A 431 6.34 6.43 -3.12
N VAL A 432 7.32 6.73 -2.26
CA VAL A 432 8.73 6.39 -2.42
C VAL A 432 9.20 5.73 -1.13
N HIS A 433 9.75 4.51 -1.21
CA HIS A 433 10.28 3.85 -0.02
C HIS A 433 11.56 4.52 0.47
N GLU A 434 11.77 4.57 1.79
CA GLU A 434 12.97 5.18 2.41
C GLU A 434 14.30 4.59 1.91
N ASP A 435 14.30 3.36 1.39
CA ASP A 435 15.49 2.73 0.80
C ASP A 435 15.62 2.93 -0.72
N ASP A 436 14.76 3.75 -1.30
CA ASP A 436 14.76 4.05 -2.74
C ASP A 436 14.92 5.55 -3.04
N LEU A 437 15.76 6.22 -2.27
CA LEU A 437 16.05 7.66 -2.38
C LEU A 437 17.19 7.96 -3.37
N GLY A 438 17.45 7.09 -4.33
CA GLY A 438 18.45 7.29 -5.36
C GLY A 438 18.01 8.29 -6.44
N ALA A 439 18.98 8.89 -7.15
CA ALA A 439 18.73 9.92 -8.16
C ALA A 439 17.82 9.43 -9.30
N GLU A 440 17.90 8.15 -9.67
CA GLU A 440 17.06 7.53 -10.69
C GLU A 440 15.57 7.57 -10.31
N THR A 441 15.26 7.23 -9.06
CA THR A 441 13.89 7.26 -8.54
C THR A 441 13.41 8.68 -8.28
N LEU A 442 14.24 9.50 -7.64
CA LEU A 442 13.83 10.83 -7.20
C LEU A 442 13.79 11.87 -8.33
N GLY A 443 14.59 11.69 -9.39
CA GLY A 443 14.74 12.69 -10.46
C GLY A 443 13.46 13.00 -11.26
N ARG A 444 12.40 12.20 -11.10
CA ARG A 444 11.10 12.44 -11.74
C ARG A 444 10.15 13.31 -10.93
N TYR A 445 10.44 13.52 -9.64
CA TYR A 445 9.57 14.31 -8.77
C TYR A 445 10.11 15.73 -8.63
N SER A 446 9.23 16.71 -8.75
CA SER A 446 9.53 18.12 -8.51
C SER A 446 9.54 18.45 -7.01
N ALA A 447 8.77 17.70 -6.23
CA ALA A 447 8.71 17.84 -4.78
C ALA A 447 8.65 16.50 -4.06
N LEU A 448 9.36 16.38 -2.94
CA LEU A 448 9.27 15.25 -2.01
C LEU A 448 8.68 15.72 -0.68
N LEU A 449 7.81 14.90 -0.11
CA LEU A 449 7.11 15.13 1.15
C LEU A 449 7.52 14.05 2.16
N LEU A 450 8.03 14.48 3.31
CA LEU A 450 8.48 13.60 4.40
C LEU A 450 7.60 13.81 5.65
N PRO A 451 6.42 13.15 5.72
CA PRO A 451 5.50 13.29 6.85
C PRO A 451 6.06 12.59 8.09
N ASN A 452 6.82 13.32 8.90
CA ASN A 452 7.47 12.83 10.11
C ASN A 452 8.29 11.54 9.93
N ILE A 453 9.13 11.47 8.91
CA ILE A 453 10.02 10.32 8.71
C ILE A 453 11.15 10.39 9.75
N ALA A 454 10.86 9.91 10.96
CA ALA A 454 11.70 10.14 12.15
C ALA A 454 13.06 9.41 12.06
N TRP A 455 13.06 8.20 11.49
CA TRP A 455 14.27 7.40 11.30
C TRP A 455 14.80 7.56 9.89
N LEU A 456 15.98 8.11 9.73
CA LEU A 456 16.72 8.20 8.47
C LEU A 456 18.22 8.01 8.75
N SER A 457 18.85 7.11 8.02
CA SER A 457 20.29 6.92 8.06
C SER A 457 21.05 8.13 7.48
N ASP A 458 22.33 8.23 7.77
CA ASP A 458 23.18 9.27 7.19
C ASP A 458 23.26 9.15 5.65
N THR A 459 23.20 7.92 5.12
CA THR A 459 23.15 7.65 3.68
C THR A 459 21.86 8.20 3.06
N GLN A 460 20.71 7.95 3.67
CA GLN A 460 19.42 8.47 3.20
C GLN A 460 19.37 10.00 3.29
N CYS A 461 19.89 10.58 4.37
CA CYS A 461 20.04 12.02 4.48
C CYS A 461 20.94 12.61 3.37
N ALA A 462 22.04 11.92 3.01
CA ALA A 462 22.92 12.36 1.92
C ALA A 462 22.24 12.27 0.55
N GLN A 463 21.41 11.25 0.32
CA GLN A 463 20.61 11.12 -0.92
C GLN A 463 19.58 12.24 -1.06
N LEU A 464 18.91 12.63 0.04
CA LEU A 464 17.98 13.76 0.06
C LEU A 464 18.70 15.09 -0.20
N ARG A 465 19.92 15.28 0.35
CA ARG A 465 20.75 16.45 0.01
C ARG A 465 21.12 16.50 -1.48
N ALA A 466 21.48 15.36 -2.05
CA ALA A 466 21.79 15.26 -3.47
C ALA A 466 20.56 15.60 -4.34
N TYR A 467 19.37 15.14 -3.96
CA TYR A 467 18.12 15.49 -4.62
C TYR A 467 17.86 17.02 -4.59
N VAL A 468 18.02 17.65 -3.44
CA VAL A 468 17.85 19.12 -3.30
C VAL A 468 18.92 19.86 -4.10
N ALA A 469 20.17 19.41 -4.09
CA ALA A 469 21.25 20.01 -4.87
C ALA A 469 21.00 19.90 -6.39
N ALA A 470 20.30 18.86 -6.84
CA ALA A 470 19.87 18.69 -8.23
C ALA A 470 18.69 19.60 -8.64
N GLY A 471 18.05 20.29 -7.68
CA GLY A 471 16.93 21.21 -7.94
C GLY A 471 15.57 20.72 -7.44
N GLY A 472 15.52 19.56 -6.77
CA GLY A 472 14.30 19.03 -6.17
C GLY A 472 13.87 19.82 -4.93
N SER A 473 12.56 20.00 -4.73
CA SER A 473 12.00 20.68 -3.56
C SER A 473 11.61 19.67 -2.46
N LEU A 474 11.69 20.09 -1.19
CA LEU A 474 11.51 19.19 -0.06
C LEU A 474 10.64 19.80 1.03
N MET A 475 9.64 19.03 1.49
CA MET A 475 8.88 19.31 2.71
C MET A 475 9.20 18.24 3.76
N ALA A 476 9.41 18.67 4.99
CA ALA A 476 9.52 17.78 6.13
C ALA A 476 8.74 18.33 7.32
N SER A 477 8.37 17.44 8.24
CA SER A 477 7.63 17.84 9.44
C SER A 477 8.16 17.15 10.70
N PHE A 478 7.88 17.79 11.81
CA PHE A 478 8.05 17.32 13.18
C PHE A 478 9.46 16.74 13.45
N GLU A 479 9.57 15.45 13.80
CA GLU A 479 10.83 14.80 14.15
C GLU A 479 11.55 14.13 12.95
N THR A 480 11.25 14.56 11.71
CA THR A 480 11.93 14.00 10.53
C THR A 480 13.45 14.00 10.69
N ALA A 481 14.08 12.82 10.49
CA ALA A 481 15.52 12.57 10.61
C ALA A 481 16.13 12.82 12.00
N MET A 482 15.32 12.82 13.06
CA MET A 482 15.82 12.95 14.43
C MET A 482 16.48 11.69 14.96
N PHE A 483 16.28 10.54 14.31
CA PHE A 483 16.87 9.26 14.71
C PHE A 483 17.68 8.66 13.55
N ASP A 484 18.82 8.04 13.89
CA ASP A 484 19.63 7.29 12.94
C ASP A 484 19.03 5.89 12.65
N GLU A 485 19.69 5.11 11.81
CA GLU A 485 19.28 3.73 11.47
C GLU A 485 19.29 2.75 12.64
N ARG A 486 19.84 3.13 13.79
CA ARG A 486 19.90 2.33 15.03
C ARG A 486 18.86 2.78 16.05
N GLY A 487 18.08 3.84 15.72
CA GLY A 487 17.16 4.45 16.65
C GLY A 487 17.83 5.34 17.70
N THR A 488 19.08 5.76 17.46
CA THR A 488 19.74 6.71 18.32
C THR A 488 19.27 8.12 17.99
N ARG A 489 18.71 8.83 18.98
CA ARG A 489 18.30 10.21 18.80
C ARG A 489 19.50 11.11 18.54
N ARG A 490 19.46 11.89 17.48
CA ARG A 490 20.45 12.92 17.16
C ARG A 490 20.23 14.16 18.01
N GLY A 491 21.28 14.96 18.19
CA GLY A 491 21.18 16.28 18.85
C GLY A 491 20.44 17.32 17.99
N ASN A 492 20.40 17.13 16.68
CA ASN A 492 19.63 17.91 15.72
C ASN A 492 19.14 17.00 14.59
N SER A 493 18.16 17.46 13.77
CA SER A 493 17.73 16.70 12.61
C SER A 493 18.90 16.39 11.67
N GLY A 494 18.96 15.16 11.15
CA GLY A 494 19.92 14.78 10.12
C GLY A 494 19.83 15.61 8.83
N LEU A 495 18.78 16.42 8.66
CA LEU A 495 18.56 17.34 7.54
C LEU A 495 18.57 18.83 7.98
N ALA A 496 19.04 19.11 9.19
CA ALA A 496 19.02 20.44 9.78
C ALA A 496 19.69 21.51 8.91
N ASP A 497 20.78 21.18 8.25
CA ASP A 497 21.50 22.05 7.34
C ASP A 497 20.67 22.48 6.12
N LEU A 498 19.84 21.60 5.57
CA LEU A 498 18.95 21.93 4.47
C LEU A 498 17.95 23.00 4.87
N PHE A 499 17.32 22.82 6.03
CA PHE A 499 16.32 23.76 6.52
C PHE A 499 16.90 24.95 7.28
N GLY A 500 18.18 24.90 7.66
CA GLY A 500 18.84 25.93 8.48
C GLY A 500 18.22 26.02 9.86
N ILE A 501 17.98 24.88 10.50
CA ILE A 501 17.35 24.78 11.81
C ILE A 501 18.32 24.25 12.87
N ASP A 502 18.10 24.67 14.12
CA ASP A 502 18.69 24.09 15.32
C ASP A 502 17.56 23.67 16.26
N SER A 503 17.51 22.39 16.63
CA SER A 503 16.57 21.87 17.63
C SER A 503 16.94 22.41 19.01
N VAL A 504 15.98 22.98 19.73
CA VAL A 504 16.19 23.62 21.02
C VAL A 504 15.21 23.09 22.06
N GLY A 505 15.62 22.08 22.78
CA GLY A 505 14.85 21.50 23.88
C GLY A 505 14.02 20.28 23.51
N ASP A 506 13.16 19.88 24.42
CA ASP A 506 12.29 18.72 24.31
C ASP A 506 11.02 19.04 23.53
N ILE A 507 10.33 17.99 23.05
CA ILE A 507 9.03 18.13 22.39
C ILE A 507 8.06 18.81 23.34
N ALA A 508 7.44 19.88 22.86
CA ALA A 508 6.37 20.59 23.54
C ALA A 508 5.00 20.04 23.13
N GLY A 509 4.13 19.83 24.11
CA GLY A 509 2.78 19.30 23.94
C GLY A 509 1.69 20.29 24.32
N PRO A 510 0.40 19.89 24.18
CA PRO A 510 -0.74 20.74 24.50
C PRO A 510 -0.87 20.96 26.02
N LYS A 511 -1.51 22.06 26.42
CA LYS A 511 -1.85 22.41 27.82
C LYS A 511 -3.35 22.62 27.99
N GLY A 512 -4.17 21.81 27.32
CA GLY A 512 -5.60 22.04 27.17
C GLY A 512 -5.89 22.66 25.81
N ASN A 513 -5.36 23.86 25.50
CA ASN A 513 -5.25 24.36 24.14
C ASN A 513 -3.99 23.83 23.46
N GLY A 514 -4.06 23.62 22.13
CA GLY A 514 -2.92 23.36 21.26
C GLY A 514 -2.10 24.62 20.99
N PHE A 515 -1.15 24.49 20.07
CA PHE A 515 -0.39 25.61 19.56
C PHE A 515 -1.14 26.33 18.44
N TYR A 516 -0.94 27.62 18.31
CA TYR A 516 -1.35 28.39 17.16
C TYR A 516 -0.12 28.84 16.38
N ALA A 517 -0.30 29.03 15.10
CA ALA A 517 0.66 29.72 14.24
C ALA A 517 0.12 31.09 13.89
N ARG A 518 0.87 32.14 14.25
CA ARG A 518 0.54 33.54 13.92
C ARG A 518 1.17 33.92 12.60
N ILE A 519 0.40 34.57 11.74
CA ILE A 519 0.87 35.10 10.45
C ILE A 519 1.69 36.38 10.72
N GLU A 520 2.98 36.34 10.38
CA GLU A 520 3.89 37.45 10.56
C GLU A 520 4.20 38.18 9.24
N SER A 521 4.20 37.45 8.13
CA SER A 521 4.45 38.04 6.80
C SER A 521 3.69 37.26 5.72
N GLN A 522 3.41 37.98 4.62
CA GLN A 522 2.73 37.35 3.47
C GLN A 522 3.66 36.35 2.75
N HIS A 523 3.09 35.22 2.39
CA HIS A 523 3.77 34.19 1.61
C HIS A 523 2.74 33.35 0.81
N GLU A 524 3.14 32.73 -0.31
CA GLU A 524 2.25 31.93 -1.16
C GLU A 524 1.58 30.78 -0.41
N ILE A 525 2.23 30.20 0.63
CA ILE A 525 1.64 29.14 1.47
C ILE A 525 0.43 29.63 2.29
N LEU A 526 0.25 30.94 2.41
CA LEU A 526 -0.85 31.57 3.15
C LEU A 526 -2.01 32.03 2.26
N LYS A 527 -2.05 31.61 1.02
CA LYS A 527 -3.15 31.93 0.10
C LYS A 527 -4.50 31.48 0.70
N GLY A 528 -5.45 32.42 0.80
CA GLY A 528 -6.79 32.21 1.35
C GLY A 528 -6.88 32.28 2.88
N PHE A 529 -5.89 32.94 3.53
CA PHE A 529 -5.90 33.29 4.96
C PHE A 529 -5.95 34.80 5.19
N ASP A 530 -6.53 35.55 4.26
CA ASP A 530 -6.50 37.03 4.25
C ASP A 530 -7.29 37.66 5.40
N ASP A 531 -8.26 36.93 5.98
CA ASP A 531 -9.18 37.40 7.03
C ASP A 531 -8.87 36.82 8.43
N THR A 532 -7.70 36.19 8.59
CA THR A 532 -7.22 35.72 9.88
C THR A 532 -5.74 36.03 10.10
N ASN A 533 -5.35 36.23 11.37
CA ASN A 533 -3.95 36.36 11.77
C ASN A 533 -3.42 35.08 12.43
N TRP A 534 -4.28 34.09 12.70
CA TRP A 534 -3.95 32.88 13.41
C TRP A 534 -4.53 31.66 12.72
N ILE A 535 -3.73 30.56 12.70
CA ILE A 535 -4.15 29.25 12.25
C ILE A 535 -3.71 28.19 13.27
N PRO A 536 -4.30 27.01 13.30
CA PRO A 536 -3.82 25.94 14.17
C PRO A 536 -2.35 25.56 13.88
N GLY A 537 -1.54 25.36 14.93
CA GLY A 537 -0.12 25.05 14.82
C GLY A 537 0.24 23.59 15.12
N GLY A 538 -0.77 22.73 15.32
CA GLY A 538 -0.60 21.33 15.73
C GLY A 538 -0.84 21.12 17.23
N ALA A 539 -0.74 19.87 17.66
CA ALA A 539 -0.85 19.46 19.06
C ALA A 539 0.51 19.32 19.73
N TYR A 540 1.50 18.83 18.99
CA TYR A 540 2.88 18.67 19.44
C TYR A 540 3.83 19.35 18.47
N ARG A 541 4.97 19.80 18.98
CA ARG A 541 6.01 20.43 18.16
C ARG A 541 7.41 20.15 18.70
N LEU A 542 8.38 20.10 17.81
CA LEU A 542 9.79 20.13 18.11
C LEU A 542 10.24 21.61 18.10
N PRO A 543 10.61 22.22 19.25
CA PRO A 543 11.07 23.60 19.26
C PRO A 543 12.35 23.75 18.43
N VAL A 544 12.38 24.75 17.55
CA VAL A 544 13.56 25.03 16.71
C VAL A 544 13.85 26.53 16.65
N LYS A 545 15.13 26.83 16.45
CA LYS A 545 15.58 28.17 15.95
C LYS A 545 15.88 28.04 14.48
N ALA A 546 15.58 29.07 13.72
CA ALA A 546 15.93 29.14 12.32
C ALA A 546 16.36 30.60 11.95
N ALA A 547 17.29 30.70 11.01
CA ALA A 547 17.62 31.97 10.36
C ALA A 547 16.77 32.13 9.09
N GLY A 548 16.20 33.30 8.87
CA GLY A 548 15.43 33.60 7.67
C GLY A 548 14.15 34.39 7.95
N PRO A 549 13.30 34.58 6.95
CA PRO A 549 12.06 35.32 7.11
C PRO A 549 11.09 34.57 8.02
N MET A 550 10.49 35.26 8.98
CA MET A 550 9.42 34.73 9.81
C MET A 550 8.09 34.85 9.03
N VAL A 551 7.60 33.72 8.54
CA VAL A 551 6.30 33.63 7.86
C VAL A 551 5.20 33.34 8.87
N LEU A 552 5.41 32.34 9.73
CA LEU A 552 4.54 31.96 10.83
C LEU A 552 5.37 31.85 12.11
N SER A 553 4.91 32.48 13.19
CA SER A 553 5.49 32.34 14.54
C SER A 553 4.62 31.45 15.41
N VAL A 554 5.22 30.80 16.39
CA VAL A 554 4.49 29.96 17.36
C VAL A 554 3.82 30.82 18.43
N ILE A 555 2.54 30.59 18.67
CA ILE A 555 1.86 30.99 19.89
C ILE A 555 1.81 29.73 20.81
N PRO A 556 2.39 29.77 22.02
CA PRO A 556 2.50 28.61 22.88
C PRO A 556 1.14 28.07 23.33
N ALA A 557 1.09 26.75 23.55
CA ALA A 557 -0.05 26.10 24.15
C ALA A 557 -0.33 26.68 25.56
N HIS A 558 -1.61 26.85 25.89
CA HIS A 558 -2.06 27.46 27.14
C HIS A 558 -3.26 26.72 27.74
N THR A 559 -3.65 27.10 28.94
CA THR A 559 -4.76 26.48 29.65
C THR A 559 -6.07 26.69 28.91
N ALA A 560 -6.92 25.66 28.83
CA ALA A 560 -8.24 25.72 28.20
C ALA A 560 -9.36 26.03 29.20
N TYR A 561 -9.15 25.78 30.50
CA TYR A 561 -10.15 25.94 31.56
C TYR A 561 -9.48 26.26 32.90
N PRO A 562 -10.10 27.07 33.81
CA PRO A 562 -11.37 27.81 33.59
C PRO A 562 -11.20 28.95 32.58
N PRO A 563 -12.32 29.44 31.99
CA PRO A 563 -12.27 30.47 30.93
C PRO A 563 -11.51 31.73 31.31
N GLU A 564 -11.57 32.14 32.56
CA GLU A 564 -10.87 33.33 33.09
C GLU A 564 -9.34 33.21 33.06
N LEU A 565 -8.82 31.98 32.96
CA LEU A 565 -7.38 31.68 32.84
C LEU A 565 -7.00 31.19 31.43
N SER A 566 -7.98 31.06 30.53
CA SER A 566 -7.80 30.63 29.15
C SER A 566 -7.50 31.83 28.25
N TYR A 567 -6.28 32.32 28.30
CA TYR A 567 -5.84 33.42 27.46
C TYR A 567 -4.46 33.16 26.89
N VAL A 568 -4.19 33.72 25.72
CA VAL A 568 -2.90 33.60 25.05
C VAL A 568 -1.83 34.32 25.87
N PRO A 569 -0.75 33.64 26.26
CA PRO A 569 0.23 34.23 27.19
C PRO A 569 1.12 35.28 26.58
N VAL A 570 1.32 35.26 25.25
CA VAL A 570 2.16 36.17 24.48
C VAL A 570 1.55 36.40 23.11
N ASP A 571 1.75 37.59 22.54
CA ASP A 571 1.20 37.97 21.24
C ASP A 571 1.99 37.37 20.07
N SER A 572 3.27 37.13 20.23
CA SER A 572 4.19 36.51 19.27
C SER A 572 5.42 35.95 19.97
N THR A 573 6.18 35.11 19.28
CA THR A 573 7.46 34.57 19.72
C THR A 573 8.48 34.64 18.56
N ASP A 574 9.75 34.49 18.87
CA ASP A 574 10.84 34.35 17.89
C ASP A 574 10.96 32.89 17.37
N GLU A 575 10.03 32.01 17.75
CA GLU A 575 10.03 30.61 17.36
C GLU A 575 9.20 30.39 16.08
N PRO A 576 9.78 29.83 15.01
CA PRO A 576 9.06 29.61 13.76
C PRO A 576 8.07 28.45 13.89
N ALA A 577 6.83 28.66 13.42
CA ALA A 577 5.85 27.60 13.20
C ALA A 577 5.99 26.95 11.80
N VAL A 578 6.70 27.62 10.91
CA VAL A 578 7.15 27.09 9.63
C VAL A 578 8.51 27.72 9.27
N VAL A 579 9.40 26.92 8.72
CA VAL A 579 10.66 27.41 8.12
C VAL A 579 10.55 27.28 6.61
N VAL A 580 10.76 28.37 5.90
CA VAL A 580 10.67 28.47 4.45
C VAL A 580 12.02 28.93 3.89
N ARG A 581 12.53 28.22 2.90
CA ARG A 581 13.76 28.61 2.18
C ARG A 581 13.56 28.44 0.68
N ASP A 582 13.91 29.47 -0.08
CA ASP A 582 14.00 29.44 -1.53
C ASP A 582 15.41 29.81 -1.94
N ASN A 583 16.11 28.90 -2.62
CA ASN A 583 17.45 29.13 -3.13
C ASN A 583 17.49 29.40 -4.65
N GLY A 584 16.33 29.63 -5.25
CA GLY A 584 16.13 29.87 -6.69
C GLY A 584 16.15 28.61 -7.56
N ARG A 585 16.61 27.45 -7.04
CA ARG A 585 16.59 26.16 -7.73
C ARG A 585 15.70 25.13 -7.03
N SER A 586 15.68 25.17 -5.68
CA SER A 586 14.92 24.27 -4.81
C SER A 586 14.17 25.09 -3.77
N ARG A 587 12.98 24.65 -3.44
CA ARG A 587 12.17 25.21 -2.36
C ARG A 587 12.10 24.21 -1.21
N LEU A 588 12.37 24.68 0.00
CA LEU A 588 12.47 23.85 1.19
C LEU A 588 11.49 24.36 2.24
N LEU A 589 10.76 23.45 2.85
CA LEU A 589 9.77 23.77 3.87
C LEU A 589 9.83 22.77 5.02
N TYR A 590 9.88 23.28 6.25
CA TYR A 590 9.86 22.47 7.44
C TYR A 590 8.80 22.98 8.42
N PHE A 591 7.91 22.07 8.83
CA PHE A 591 6.93 22.30 9.88
C PHE A 591 7.40 21.67 11.19
N PRO A 592 7.77 22.46 12.21
CA PRO A 592 8.12 21.93 13.53
C PRO A 592 6.96 21.23 14.24
N GLY A 593 5.71 21.59 13.91
CA GLY A 593 4.49 21.00 14.46
C GLY A 593 4.07 19.70 13.73
N ASP A 594 3.23 18.91 14.40
CA ASP A 594 2.61 17.68 13.88
C ASP A 594 1.36 17.98 13.06
N ILE A 595 1.44 18.89 12.12
CA ILE A 595 0.28 19.48 11.42
C ILE A 595 -0.51 18.47 10.59
N GLU A 596 0.14 17.48 9.97
CA GLU A 596 -0.54 16.42 9.22
C GLU A 596 -1.38 15.57 10.16
N ARG A 597 -0.82 15.14 11.31
CA ARG A 597 -1.55 14.37 12.32
C ARG A 597 -2.70 15.19 12.92
N ALA A 598 -2.46 16.46 13.21
CA ALA A 598 -3.48 17.37 13.71
C ALA A 598 -4.60 17.57 12.69
N SER A 599 -4.27 17.72 11.39
CA SER A 599 -5.24 17.77 10.30
C SER A 599 -6.12 16.51 10.26
N TRP A 600 -5.53 15.32 10.33
CA TRP A 600 -6.26 14.07 10.35
C TRP A 600 -7.22 13.94 11.54
N ARG A 601 -6.75 14.29 12.73
CA ARG A 601 -7.50 14.11 13.97
C ARG A 601 -8.62 15.15 14.16
N SER A 602 -8.38 16.39 13.77
CA SER A 602 -9.33 17.48 13.97
C SER A 602 -10.27 17.68 12.78
N GLY A 603 -9.85 17.31 11.57
CA GLY A 603 -10.54 17.64 10.33
C GLY A 603 -10.54 19.16 10.04
N HIS A 604 -9.59 19.91 10.62
CA HIS A 604 -9.55 21.36 10.49
C HIS A 604 -9.11 21.77 9.07
N THR A 605 -9.95 22.50 8.38
CA THR A 605 -9.75 22.87 6.96
C THR A 605 -8.53 23.76 6.73
N ASP A 606 -8.14 24.57 7.71
CA ASP A 606 -6.95 25.42 7.60
C ASP A 606 -5.66 24.62 7.51
N LEU A 607 -5.55 23.52 8.26
CA LEU A 607 -4.38 22.64 8.21
C LEU A 607 -4.27 21.95 6.85
N SER A 608 -5.39 21.47 6.30
CA SER A 608 -5.42 20.89 4.97
C SER A 608 -5.07 21.92 3.90
N ARG A 609 -5.64 23.14 3.97
CA ARG A 609 -5.33 24.25 3.07
C ARG A 609 -3.85 24.66 3.14
N LEU A 610 -3.27 24.75 4.35
CA LEU A 610 -1.87 25.08 4.52
C LEU A 610 -0.96 24.03 3.85
N LEU A 611 -1.26 22.74 4.04
CA LEU A 611 -0.54 21.64 3.39
C LEU A 611 -0.67 21.71 1.86
N GLN A 612 -1.87 21.92 1.33
CA GLN A 612 -2.10 22.06 -0.12
C GLN A 612 -1.34 23.24 -0.72
N ASN A 613 -1.38 24.40 -0.06
CA ASN A 613 -0.64 25.58 -0.49
C ASN A 613 0.88 25.35 -0.45
N ALA A 614 1.38 24.68 0.61
CA ALA A 614 2.78 24.31 0.76
C ALA A 614 3.25 23.43 -0.41
N ILE A 615 2.49 22.38 -0.74
CA ILE A 615 2.77 21.48 -1.87
C ILE A 615 2.71 22.24 -3.20
N GLY A 616 1.71 23.09 -3.39
CA GLY A 616 1.61 23.96 -4.56
C GLY A 616 2.79 24.88 -4.74
N TRP A 617 3.27 25.50 -3.65
CA TRP A 617 4.48 26.33 -3.68
C TRP A 617 5.73 25.51 -4.00
N LEU A 618 5.92 24.34 -3.39
CA LEU A 618 7.07 23.47 -3.63
C LEU A 618 7.17 23.03 -5.11
N THR A 619 6.04 22.76 -5.76
CA THR A 619 5.98 22.39 -7.19
C THR A 619 6.08 23.59 -8.15
N GLY A 620 6.30 24.79 -7.63
CA GLY A 620 6.39 26.02 -8.46
C GLY A 620 5.08 26.47 -9.07
N GLY A 621 3.95 26.01 -8.54
CA GLY A 621 2.61 26.28 -9.06
C GLY A 621 2.29 25.57 -10.38
N THR A 622 3.24 24.80 -10.93
CA THR A 622 3.04 24.02 -12.15
C THR A 622 2.73 22.57 -11.80
N ARG A 623 1.69 22.02 -12.40
CA ARG A 623 1.30 20.61 -12.28
C ARG A 623 1.31 19.99 -13.66
N GLN A 624 1.87 18.79 -13.79
CA GLN A 624 1.80 18.03 -15.03
C GLN A 624 0.34 17.70 -15.38
N VAL A 625 -0.46 17.40 -14.37
CA VAL A 625 -1.91 17.22 -14.50
C VAL A 625 -2.61 18.07 -13.45
N ALA A 626 -3.49 18.97 -13.87
CA ALA A 626 -4.33 19.77 -13.02
C ALA A 626 -5.80 19.39 -13.25
N VAL A 627 -6.52 19.14 -12.17
CA VAL A 627 -7.97 18.85 -12.17
C VAL A 627 -8.66 19.84 -11.26
N GLU A 628 -9.64 20.56 -11.78
CA GLU A 628 -10.42 21.58 -11.05
C GLU A 628 -11.89 21.25 -11.08
N GLY A 629 -12.58 21.42 -9.95
CA GLY A 629 -14.01 21.14 -9.79
C GLY A 629 -14.37 20.88 -8.34
N ASP A 630 -15.62 20.57 -8.06
CA ASP A 630 -16.12 20.26 -6.73
C ASP A 630 -15.93 18.78 -6.36
N GLY A 631 -16.01 18.47 -5.07
CA GLY A 631 -15.95 17.12 -4.51
C GLY A 631 -14.56 16.69 -4.05
N VAL A 632 -14.52 15.59 -3.32
CA VAL A 632 -13.29 14.92 -2.88
C VAL A 632 -12.96 13.82 -3.88
N VAL A 633 -11.90 14.04 -4.66
CA VAL A 633 -11.53 13.16 -5.79
C VAL A 633 -10.08 12.76 -5.70
N GLU A 634 -9.82 11.46 -5.62
CA GLU A 634 -8.47 10.93 -5.79
C GLU A 634 -8.17 10.79 -7.29
N CYS A 635 -7.04 11.33 -7.69
CA CYS A 635 -6.61 11.35 -9.08
C CYS A 635 -5.37 10.48 -9.28
N PHE A 636 -5.36 9.72 -10.39
CA PHE A 636 -4.20 8.98 -10.88
C PHE A 636 -4.05 9.27 -12.36
N ALA A 637 -2.85 9.49 -12.81
CA ALA A 637 -2.57 9.66 -14.21
C ALA A 637 -1.46 8.71 -14.66
N TRP A 638 -1.74 7.99 -15.73
CA TRP A 638 -0.86 6.95 -16.24
C TRP A 638 -0.57 7.15 -17.72
N GLU A 639 0.67 6.93 -18.13
CA GLU A 639 0.98 6.59 -19.51
C GLU A 639 0.64 5.12 -19.75
N THR A 640 -0.03 4.83 -20.86
CA THR A 640 -0.57 3.52 -21.23
C THR A 640 -0.13 3.17 -22.65
N PRO A 641 -0.29 1.92 -23.09
CA PRO A 641 -0.01 1.55 -24.49
C PRO A 641 -0.82 2.34 -25.53
N ALA A 642 -2.01 2.84 -25.15
CA ALA A 642 -2.88 3.61 -26.04
C ALA A 642 -2.67 5.13 -25.97
N GLY A 643 -1.84 5.61 -25.05
CA GLY A 643 -1.59 7.03 -24.81
C GLY A 643 -1.57 7.35 -23.31
N PHE A 644 -2.60 8.01 -22.79
CA PHE A 644 -2.69 8.36 -21.35
C PHE A 644 -4.07 8.03 -20.78
N ALA A 645 -4.13 7.74 -19.51
CA ALA A 645 -5.37 7.54 -18.77
C ALA A 645 -5.36 8.36 -17.48
N LEU A 646 -6.35 9.25 -17.32
CA LEU A 646 -6.60 9.99 -16.09
C LEU A 646 -7.78 9.35 -15.37
N HIS A 647 -7.55 8.84 -14.18
CA HIS A 647 -8.52 8.18 -13.32
C HIS A 647 -8.99 9.15 -12.22
N LEU A 648 -10.28 9.27 -12.02
CA LEU A 648 -10.90 10.06 -10.98
C LEU A 648 -11.79 9.16 -10.12
N VAL A 649 -11.38 8.90 -8.88
CA VAL A 649 -12.15 8.14 -7.90
C VAL A 649 -12.86 9.12 -6.99
N ASN A 650 -14.20 9.09 -7.00
CA ASN A 650 -15.03 10.04 -6.27
C ASN A 650 -15.36 9.54 -4.86
N TYR A 651 -14.74 10.14 -3.86
CA TYR A 651 -14.97 9.85 -2.44
C TYR A 651 -16.02 10.75 -1.79
N THR A 652 -16.63 11.67 -2.54
CA THR A 652 -17.63 12.61 -2.01
C THR A 652 -18.80 11.86 -1.41
N ASN A 653 -19.02 11.99 -0.12
CA ASN A 653 -20.12 11.41 0.62
C ASN A 653 -20.31 12.13 1.96
N PRO A 654 -21.47 11.97 2.66
CA PRO A 654 -21.72 12.65 3.93
C PRO A 654 -20.72 12.36 5.05
N ASN A 655 -20.07 11.19 5.00
CA ASN A 655 -19.07 10.79 5.98
C ASN A 655 -17.62 11.06 5.51
N MET A 656 -17.46 11.60 4.30
CA MET A 656 -16.17 11.91 3.69
C MET A 656 -15.18 10.75 3.77
N HIS A 657 -14.10 10.89 4.53
CA HIS A 657 -13.04 9.90 4.65
C HIS A 657 -13.36 8.72 5.57
N LYS A 658 -14.45 8.76 6.31
CA LYS A 658 -14.90 7.72 7.27
C LYS A 658 -16.31 7.24 6.94
N GLY A 659 -16.73 6.15 7.59
CA GLY A 659 -18.05 5.58 7.41
C GLY A 659 -18.27 4.84 6.09
N TRP A 660 -19.41 4.16 5.98
CA TRP A 660 -19.73 3.28 4.87
C TRP A 660 -20.35 4.04 3.72
N LEU A 661 -19.94 3.74 2.47
CA LEU A 661 -20.54 4.29 1.28
C LEU A 661 -21.86 3.57 0.97
N ARG A 662 -22.97 4.22 1.24
CA ARG A 662 -24.31 3.62 1.07
C ARG A 662 -24.91 3.89 -0.30
N ARG A 663 -24.50 4.98 -0.96
CA ARG A 663 -24.87 5.36 -2.33
C ARG A 663 -23.76 6.22 -2.91
N HIS A 664 -23.68 6.28 -4.21
CA HIS A 664 -22.83 7.25 -4.88
C HIS A 664 -23.40 8.69 -4.76
N HIS A 665 -22.50 9.65 -4.69
CA HIS A 665 -22.82 11.08 -4.69
C HIS A 665 -22.14 11.72 -5.91
N PRO A 666 -22.79 11.71 -7.08
CA PRO A 666 -22.21 12.28 -8.29
C PRO A 666 -21.81 13.74 -8.10
N ILE A 667 -20.66 14.10 -8.65
CA ILE A 667 -20.15 15.47 -8.71
C ILE A 667 -20.22 15.99 -10.13
N GLY A 668 -20.26 17.32 -10.26
CA GLY A 668 -20.39 18.02 -11.55
C GLY A 668 -19.09 18.06 -12.36
N GLU A 669 -18.96 19.11 -13.15
CA GLU A 669 -17.85 19.30 -14.08
C GLU A 669 -16.48 19.29 -13.40
N GLN A 670 -15.55 18.59 -14.04
CA GLN A 670 -14.13 18.57 -13.69
C GLN A 670 -13.34 19.08 -14.88
N LYS A 671 -12.70 20.23 -14.73
CA LYS A 671 -11.82 20.80 -15.76
C LYS A 671 -10.44 20.21 -15.65
N VAL A 672 -9.92 19.70 -16.73
CA VAL A 672 -8.62 19.03 -16.78
C VAL A 672 -7.69 19.79 -17.71
N ARG A 673 -6.46 20.02 -17.24
CA ARG A 673 -5.31 20.41 -18.04
C ARG A 673 -4.18 19.41 -17.81
N MET A 674 -3.67 18.84 -18.88
CA MET A 674 -2.60 17.86 -18.85
C MET A 674 -1.47 18.29 -19.77
N THR A 675 -0.23 18.26 -19.26
CA THR A 675 0.98 18.53 -20.06
C THR A 675 1.57 17.22 -20.54
N LEU A 676 1.62 17.02 -21.84
CA LEU A 676 2.15 15.82 -22.48
C LEU A 676 3.65 15.99 -22.83
N PRO A 677 4.39 14.89 -23.00
CA PRO A 677 5.73 14.94 -23.57
C PRO A 677 5.73 15.60 -24.96
N GLN A 678 6.84 16.22 -25.34
CA GLN A 678 6.99 16.83 -26.66
C GLN A 678 6.76 15.79 -27.77
N GLY A 679 6.08 16.20 -28.84
CA GLY A 679 5.80 15.34 -30.00
C GLY A 679 4.61 14.40 -29.84
N ARG A 680 3.94 14.39 -28.70
CA ARG A 680 2.68 13.65 -28.51
C ARG A 680 1.47 14.49 -28.96
N SER A 681 0.61 13.90 -29.77
CA SER A 681 -0.64 14.53 -30.24
C SER A 681 -1.81 13.65 -29.92
N VAL A 682 -2.78 14.21 -29.19
CA VAL A 682 -4.03 13.52 -28.85
C VAL A 682 -4.95 13.54 -30.05
N VAL A 683 -5.48 12.38 -30.43
CA VAL A 683 -6.44 12.24 -31.53
C VAL A 683 -7.89 12.18 -31.03
N ARG A 684 -8.12 11.73 -29.82
CA ARG A 684 -9.45 11.72 -29.18
C ARG A 684 -9.32 11.58 -27.65
N VAL A 685 -10.35 12.04 -26.96
CA VAL A 685 -10.55 11.82 -25.52
C VAL A 685 -11.87 11.09 -25.30
N GLU A 686 -11.81 9.97 -24.61
CA GLU A 686 -12.94 9.09 -24.33
C GLU A 686 -13.09 8.89 -22.82
N LEU A 687 -14.29 9.02 -22.33
CA LEU A 687 -14.67 8.69 -20.96
C LEU A 687 -15.10 7.23 -20.90
N LEU A 688 -14.31 6.37 -20.28
CA LEU A 688 -14.50 4.91 -20.37
C LEU A 688 -15.66 4.39 -19.52
N ARG A 689 -15.94 5.02 -18.36
CA ARG A 689 -17.04 4.58 -17.49
C ARG A 689 -18.39 5.02 -18.02
N SER A 690 -18.47 6.23 -18.53
CA SER A 690 -19.67 6.78 -19.16
C SER A 690 -19.79 6.47 -20.67
N GLU A 691 -18.81 5.78 -21.28
CA GLU A 691 -18.76 5.36 -22.70
C GLU A 691 -19.02 6.52 -23.65
N ARG A 692 -18.25 7.61 -23.49
CA ARG A 692 -18.57 8.88 -24.11
C ARG A 692 -17.33 9.58 -24.68
N LEU A 693 -17.36 9.99 -25.94
CA LEU A 693 -16.37 10.91 -26.50
C LEU A 693 -16.64 12.34 -26.04
N ILE A 694 -15.58 13.04 -25.67
CA ILE A 694 -15.67 14.45 -25.25
C ILE A 694 -14.77 15.35 -26.08
N PRO A 695 -15.14 16.63 -26.31
CA PRO A 695 -14.28 17.59 -26.96
C PRO A 695 -13.05 17.92 -26.12
N PHE A 696 -11.94 18.21 -26.79
CA PHE A 696 -10.70 18.67 -26.17
C PHE A 696 -10.03 19.73 -27.03
N ARG A 697 -9.10 20.47 -26.42
CA ARG A 697 -8.23 21.42 -27.08
C ARG A 697 -6.78 21.04 -26.78
N GLN A 698 -5.93 21.01 -27.80
CA GLN A 698 -4.49 20.87 -27.61
C GLN A 698 -3.76 22.11 -28.15
N ALA A 699 -2.87 22.69 -27.34
CA ALA A 699 -1.99 23.80 -27.70
C ALA A 699 -0.55 23.44 -27.28
N GLY A 700 0.28 23.08 -28.27
CA GLY A 700 1.61 22.53 -28.00
C GLY A 700 1.52 21.24 -27.19
N THR A 701 2.16 21.22 -26.03
CA THR A 701 2.13 20.08 -25.08
C THR A 701 0.92 20.09 -24.15
N SER A 702 0.16 21.18 -24.06
CA SER A 702 -0.99 21.30 -23.16
C SER A 702 -2.26 20.78 -23.82
N VAL A 703 -2.96 19.86 -23.14
CA VAL A 703 -4.26 19.33 -23.51
C VAL A 703 -5.29 19.72 -22.44
N GLU A 704 -6.39 20.30 -22.90
CA GLU A 704 -7.49 20.76 -22.02
C GLU A 704 -8.81 20.11 -22.43
N PHE A 705 -9.57 19.63 -21.45
CA PHE A 705 -10.90 19.05 -21.64
C PHE A 705 -11.73 19.15 -20.34
N THR A 706 -13.04 18.92 -20.46
CA THR A 706 -13.93 18.90 -19.32
C THR A 706 -14.64 17.55 -19.20
N ILE A 707 -14.55 16.90 -18.06
CA ILE A 707 -15.33 15.73 -17.69
C ILE A 707 -16.66 16.25 -17.11
N PRO A 708 -17.83 15.99 -17.73
CA PRO A 708 -19.08 16.64 -17.33
C PRO A 708 -19.59 16.26 -15.94
N ALA A 709 -19.31 15.04 -15.51
CA ALA A 709 -19.68 14.53 -14.18
C ALA A 709 -18.89 13.28 -13.86
N VAL A 710 -18.70 13.02 -12.57
CA VAL A 710 -18.14 11.77 -12.04
C VAL A 710 -19.11 11.18 -11.03
N ALA A 711 -19.66 10.00 -11.32
CA ALA A 711 -20.60 9.33 -10.41
C ALA A 711 -19.88 8.68 -9.22
N ASP A 712 -19.20 7.60 -9.48
CA ASP A 712 -18.33 6.84 -8.57
C ASP A 712 -16.88 6.94 -9.01
N TYR A 713 -16.67 6.69 -10.28
CA TYR A 713 -15.39 6.60 -10.92
C TYR A 713 -15.49 6.97 -12.39
N GLU A 714 -14.47 7.63 -12.92
CA GLU A 714 -14.36 7.91 -14.34
C GLU A 714 -12.90 7.79 -14.80
N VAL A 715 -12.71 7.36 -16.03
CA VAL A 715 -11.41 7.31 -16.67
C VAL A 715 -11.47 8.10 -17.98
N ALA A 716 -10.71 9.18 -18.04
CA ALA A 716 -10.50 9.88 -19.29
C ALA A 716 -9.29 9.28 -20.02
N ALA A 717 -9.56 8.54 -21.09
CA ALA A 717 -8.55 7.93 -21.95
C ALA A 717 -8.19 8.91 -23.09
N LEU A 718 -6.92 9.32 -23.13
CA LEU A 718 -6.34 10.17 -24.19
C LEU A 718 -5.58 9.27 -25.14
N TYR A 719 -6.09 9.11 -26.33
CA TYR A 719 -5.41 8.34 -27.39
C TYR A 719 -4.38 9.26 -28.10
N ALA A 720 -3.08 8.90 -27.98
CA ALA A 720 -1.98 9.75 -28.43
C ALA A 720 -0.86 8.97 -29.14
#